data_96f8e0698b691b4a9e902a7954dcc584
#
_entry.id   96f8e0698b691b4a9e902a7954dcc584
#
_cell.length_a   1.000
_cell.length_b   1.000
_cell.length_c   1.000
_cell.angle_alpha   90.00
_cell.angle_beta   90.00
_cell.angle_gamma   90.00
#
_symmetry.space_group_name_H-M   'P 1'
#
loop_
_entity.id
_entity.type
_entity.pdbx_description
1 polymer ?
#
loop_
_entity_poly.entity_id
_entity_poly.type
_entity_poly.pdbx_seq_one_letter_code
_entity_poly.pdbx_strand_id
1 'polypeptide(L)'
;LQFANTGVVERQPAQAVQPDSASLVAPSRPSRLSRLVPHLVVLGAFTLLTIVATWPMFPQLGGYVMDKGDPLYSVWAMAWQAHALATQPLDLFNSNIMYPFRGTLTFDELSFAQAVLAAPFYFVLGNPVLSHNLILFLSFVLSGWATWLLVRELTGSSWAGVVAGTAFAFCFYRINHLPHITLDNTQWMPLVLLAAYKLLWTREWGWAVALGGFFTLQALSGHYLAFYTAMLLGLFVVYYGLAQRRVFSLSFLLKAGAGLAGSLVFILPIAIPYVRDQGQFEFSRSIFEAERFSNTLASFLAVFKGSPAYRALLAPFADPGPWAIERAAFPGFLVLGLAVAGLVLAMRRGVVVPGQAVKGSLRLHAGFYGLIALISAVLSLGPSLQPWYAPSNYDPAAIQRVMPLPYLFLHEWVPGFQSMRVVTRIGIVTALALAVLAGIGALFLLRSLAGRVRGHSLARGLVPVVAGLVAFLPVAESWSAPISMQPVGTREAVPAVYTWLGQQPHTVILEYPMTHYKRGDPSVEMANLYQYYSVYHWHDTINGSTTIRPFAYSALVLETERCFPCPRSLGALKALGVEYVVAHLANLSGPQLEEFEWRSTHAEGKVLPDFKLVQDFGSDRVYRLTGPTDAEQLAGQLPPGTSLQLGGIENDPARQENENVAGGYMAAMAFYLRDHPQYGDPRLTFGQLIQAPVDGSRADFGLLWTGEDPAPYGYSPGEQLWFNEFVTLYGKNNESDRGSGVR
;
A
#
# COMPACT_ATOMS: atom_id res chain seq x y z
N LEU A 1 -6.52 53.11 84.27
CA LEU A 1 -7.51 53.94 85.04
C LEU A 1 -8.67 54.34 84.14
N GLN A 2 -9.81 53.79 84.53
CA GLN A 2 -11.17 54.30 84.51
C GLN A 2 -11.86 54.55 83.15
N PHE A 3 -12.85 53.70 82.92
CA PHE A 3 -14.33 53.84 83.07
C PHE A 3 -14.95 54.72 81.98
N ALA A 4 -16.02 54.48 81.38
CA ALA A 4 -17.16 53.62 81.57
C ALA A 4 -18.17 53.81 80.42
N ASN A 5 -19.10 52.82 80.33
CA ASN A 5 -20.51 52.94 79.96
C ASN A 5 -20.87 53.00 78.43
N THR A 6 -21.28 51.92 77.92
CA THR A 6 -22.65 51.33 77.84
C THR A 6 -23.64 52.19 77.03
N GLY A 7 -24.00 51.68 75.93
CA GLY A 7 -25.21 51.95 75.16
C GLY A 7 -25.61 50.70 74.40
N VAL A 8 -26.45 49.90 75.04
CA VAL A 8 -27.11 48.72 74.40
C VAL A 8 -28.20 49.28 73.49
N VAL A 9 -27.98 49.20 72.16
CA VAL A 9 -29.05 49.37 71.18
C VAL A 9 -29.54 48.00 70.78
N GLU A 10 -30.73 47.63 71.24
CA GLU A 10 -31.49 46.48 70.80
C GLU A 10 -31.69 46.57 69.26
N ARG A 11 -31.02 45.71 68.53
CA ARG A 11 -31.35 45.50 67.12
C ARG A 11 -32.45 44.44 67.02
N GLN A 12 -33.60 44.86 66.51
CA GLN A 12 -34.67 43.97 66.09
C GLN A 12 -34.12 42.89 65.09
N PRO A 13 -34.55 41.63 65.17
CA PRO A 13 -34.15 40.58 64.25
C PRO A 13 -34.66 40.93 62.85
N ALA A 14 -33.74 41.04 61.89
CA ALA A 14 -34.05 41.19 60.48
C ALA A 14 -34.86 39.96 60.05
N GLN A 15 -36.04 40.19 59.49
CA GLN A 15 -36.83 39.20 58.81
C GLN A 15 -35.99 38.49 57.76
N ALA A 16 -35.85 37.17 57.92
CA ALA A 16 -35.23 36.31 56.91
C ALA A 16 -36.07 36.40 55.63
N VAL A 17 -35.56 37.09 54.63
CA VAL A 17 -36.03 37.00 53.25
C VAL A 17 -35.76 35.59 52.80
N GLN A 18 -36.82 34.75 52.69
CA GLN A 18 -36.73 33.45 52.03
C GLN A 18 -36.20 33.71 50.62
N PRO A 19 -35.13 33.03 50.18
CA PRO A 19 -34.73 33.10 48.79
C PRO A 19 -35.86 32.44 47.98
N ASP A 20 -36.40 33.19 47.02
CA ASP A 20 -37.30 32.68 46.01
C ASP A 20 -36.72 31.37 45.46
N SER A 21 -37.52 30.33 45.56
CA SER A 21 -37.24 29.06 44.92
C SER A 21 -37.35 29.20 43.41
N ALA A 22 -36.45 30.00 42.81
CA ALA A 22 -36.14 29.90 41.40
C ALA A 22 -35.60 28.51 41.22
N SER A 23 -36.44 27.63 40.73
CA SER A 23 -36.11 26.28 40.31
C SER A 23 -34.84 26.32 39.48
N LEU A 24 -33.72 25.90 40.05
CA LEU A 24 -32.50 25.56 39.33
C LEU A 24 -32.89 24.36 38.42
N VAL A 25 -33.44 24.68 37.25
CA VAL A 25 -33.58 23.67 36.19
C VAL A 25 -32.16 23.25 35.86
N ALA A 26 -31.77 22.11 36.39
CA ALA A 26 -30.50 21.48 36.04
C ALA A 26 -30.45 21.42 34.52
N PRO A 27 -29.35 21.84 33.88
CA PRO A 27 -29.25 21.84 32.44
C PRO A 27 -29.54 20.42 31.95
N SER A 28 -30.63 20.27 31.21
CA SER A 28 -31.08 19.01 30.65
C SER A 28 -29.90 18.37 29.90
N ARG A 29 -29.57 17.12 30.22
CA ARG A 29 -28.50 16.39 29.49
C ARG A 29 -28.84 16.45 28.00
N PRO A 30 -27.92 16.88 27.14
CA PRO A 30 -28.21 16.98 25.71
C PRO A 30 -28.66 15.63 25.18
N SER A 31 -29.72 15.60 24.40
CA SER A 31 -30.28 14.38 23.80
C SER A 31 -29.21 13.64 22.98
N ARG A 32 -29.35 12.32 22.79
CA ARG A 32 -28.44 11.55 21.93
C ARG A 32 -28.38 12.16 20.51
N LEU A 33 -29.53 12.62 20.02
CA LEU A 33 -29.64 13.23 18.69
C LEU A 33 -28.83 14.53 18.59
N SER A 34 -28.91 15.42 19.61
CA SER A 34 -28.16 16.70 19.62
C SER A 34 -26.63 16.50 19.66
N ARG A 35 -26.15 15.35 20.13
CA ARG A 35 -24.71 14.99 20.08
C ARG A 35 -24.28 14.49 18.71
N LEU A 36 -25.18 13.84 17.93
CA LEU A 36 -24.87 13.30 16.59
C LEU A 36 -24.90 14.36 15.50
N VAL A 37 -25.76 15.38 15.62
CA VAL A 37 -25.90 16.45 14.61
C VAL A 37 -24.57 17.06 14.16
N PRO A 38 -23.62 17.47 15.04
CA PRO A 38 -22.34 18.02 14.59
C PRO A 38 -21.50 17.05 13.76
N HIS A 39 -21.57 15.74 14.06
CA HIS A 39 -20.86 14.72 13.30
C HIS A 39 -21.45 14.54 11.90
N LEU A 40 -22.78 14.50 11.80
CA LEU A 40 -23.48 14.39 10.52
C LEU A 40 -23.25 15.60 9.61
N VAL A 41 -23.29 16.82 10.18
CA VAL A 41 -22.99 18.05 9.44
C VAL A 41 -21.56 18.06 8.92
N VAL A 42 -20.59 17.66 9.75
CA VAL A 42 -19.19 17.63 9.34
C VAL A 42 -18.93 16.54 8.32
N LEU A 43 -19.51 15.33 8.49
CA LEU A 43 -19.42 14.26 7.48
C LEU A 43 -20.04 14.71 6.15
N GLY A 44 -21.22 15.34 6.17
CA GLY A 44 -21.86 15.87 4.96
C GLY A 44 -20.99 16.95 4.27
N ALA A 45 -20.39 17.84 5.04
CA ALA A 45 -19.48 18.85 4.51
C ALA A 45 -18.23 18.24 3.85
N PHE A 46 -17.58 17.25 4.49
CA PHE A 46 -16.44 16.56 3.90
C PHE A 46 -16.85 15.69 2.70
N THR A 47 -18.05 15.10 2.69
CA THR A 47 -18.59 14.39 1.51
C THR A 47 -18.71 15.35 0.32
N LEU A 48 -19.32 16.52 0.53
CA LEU A 48 -19.46 17.52 -0.52
C LEU A 48 -18.08 18.03 -1.01
N LEU A 49 -17.17 18.35 -0.09
CA LEU A 49 -15.81 18.77 -0.45
C LEU A 49 -15.06 17.68 -1.23
N THR A 50 -15.23 16.41 -0.86
CA THR A 50 -14.60 15.30 -1.58
C THR A 50 -15.17 15.18 -3.00
N ILE A 51 -16.51 15.27 -3.19
CA ILE A 51 -17.12 15.27 -4.52
C ILE A 51 -16.51 16.36 -5.40
N VAL A 52 -16.37 17.58 -4.84
CA VAL A 52 -15.90 18.74 -5.59
C VAL A 52 -14.40 18.67 -5.86
N ALA A 53 -13.60 18.30 -4.87
CA ALA A 53 -12.13 18.23 -4.99
C ALA A 53 -11.62 17.06 -5.84
N THR A 54 -12.39 15.98 -5.94
CA THR A 54 -12.04 14.79 -6.74
C THR A 54 -12.93 14.63 -7.99
N TRP A 55 -13.58 15.73 -8.44
CA TRP A 55 -14.36 15.69 -9.65
C TRP A 55 -13.53 15.25 -10.86
N PRO A 56 -14.01 14.31 -11.75
CA PRO A 56 -15.35 13.71 -11.86
C PRO A 56 -15.46 12.31 -11.22
N MET A 57 -14.70 11.97 -10.20
CA MET A 57 -14.69 10.64 -9.60
C MET A 57 -16.09 10.15 -9.19
N PHE A 58 -16.92 11.01 -8.52
CA PHE A 58 -18.18 10.58 -7.95
C PHE A 58 -19.18 10.03 -9.00
N PRO A 59 -19.44 10.68 -10.15
CA PRO A 59 -20.29 10.11 -11.20
C PRO A 59 -19.64 8.92 -11.93
N GLN A 60 -18.34 8.72 -11.80
CA GLN A 60 -17.56 7.70 -12.50
C GLN A 60 -17.12 6.54 -11.60
N LEU A 61 -17.62 6.45 -10.36
CA LEU A 61 -17.17 5.45 -9.36
C LEU A 61 -17.21 4.01 -9.87
N GLY A 62 -18.18 3.66 -10.73
CA GLY A 62 -18.44 2.25 -11.09
C GLY A 62 -17.78 1.76 -12.38
N GLY A 63 -17.08 2.61 -13.15
CA GLY A 63 -16.55 2.20 -14.46
C GLY A 63 -15.25 2.89 -14.86
N TYR A 64 -14.63 3.65 -13.95
CA TYR A 64 -13.40 4.40 -14.22
C TYR A 64 -12.43 4.26 -13.07
N VAL A 65 -11.13 4.31 -13.37
CA VAL A 65 -10.01 4.35 -12.42
C VAL A 65 -9.09 5.53 -12.72
N MET A 66 -8.23 5.91 -11.79
CA MET A 66 -7.31 7.05 -11.96
C MET A 66 -6.31 6.84 -13.09
N ASP A 67 -5.78 5.64 -13.18
CA ASP A 67 -4.95 5.10 -14.26
C ASP A 67 -5.08 3.57 -14.28
N LYS A 68 -4.49 2.90 -15.26
CA LYS A 68 -4.55 1.44 -15.40
C LYS A 68 -3.35 0.72 -14.76
N GLY A 69 -2.56 1.42 -13.95
CA GLY A 69 -1.47 0.87 -13.17
C GLY A 69 -1.92 0.37 -11.79
N ASP A 70 -1.40 0.99 -10.73
CA ASP A 70 -1.64 0.61 -9.33
C ASP A 70 -3.11 0.55 -8.91
N PRO A 71 -4.04 1.40 -9.42
CA PRO A 71 -5.45 1.25 -9.13
C PRO A 71 -6.05 -0.09 -9.55
N LEU A 72 -5.71 -0.61 -10.75
CA LEU A 72 -6.23 -1.91 -11.21
C LEU A 72 -5.66 -3.07 -10.40
N TYR A 73 -4.37 -3.02 -10.06
CA TYR A 73 -3.79 -3.95 -9.10
C TYR A 73 -4.57 -3.95 -7.78
N SER A 74 -4.84 -2.77 -7.23
CA SER A 74 -5.55 -2.61 -5.96
C SER A 74 -7.00 -3.11 -6.03
N VAL A 75 -7.70 -2.87 -7.16
CA VAL A 75 -9.05 -3.41 -7.41
C VAL A 75 -9.03 -4.93 -7.38
N TRP A 76 -8.09 -5.54 -8.10
CA TRP A 76 -7.92 -7.00 -8.12
C TRP A 76 -7.57 -7.54 -6.72
N ALA A 77 -6.58 -6.94 -6.03
CA ALA A 77 -6.13 -7.41 -4.73
C ALA A 77 -7.24 -7.37 -3.67
N MET A 78 -8.07 -6.31 -3.68
CA MET A 78 -9.22 -6.20 -2.79
C MET A 78 -10.31 -7.21 -3.14
N ALA A 79 -10.59 -7.43 -4.43
CA ALA A 79 -11.55 -8.42 -4.89
C ALA A 79 -11.09 -9.85 -4.58
N TRP A 80 -9.80 -10.17 -4.82
CA TRP A 80 -9.21 -11.46 -4.45
C TRP A 80 -9.35 -11.72 -2.94
N GLN A 81 -8.94 -10.77 -2.11
CA GLN A 81 -9.01 -10.94 -0.66
C GLN A 81 -10.46 -11.15 -0.18
N ALA A 82 -11.42 -10.41 -0.75
CA ALA A 82 -12.84 -10.61 -0.42
C ALA A 82 -13.32 -12.01 -0.88
N HIS A 83 -12.97 -12.41 -2.10
CA HIS A 83 -13.29 -13.73 -2.67
C HIS A 83 -12.68 -14.85 -1.84
N ALA A 84 -11.37 -14.80 -1.57
CA ALA A 84 -10.65 -15.84 -0.84
C ALA A 84 -11.13 -15.97 0.62
N LEU A 85 -11.47 -14.85 1.29
CA LEU A 85 -12.07 -14.89 2.62
C LEU A 85 -13.42 -15.64 2.64
N ALA A 86 -14.18 -15.58 1.55
CA ALA A 86 -15.47 -16.26 1.45
C ALA A 86 -15.36 -17.72 1.00
N THR A 87 -14.35 -18.08 0.21
CA THR A 87 -14.21 -19.40 -0.45
C THR A 87 -13.09 -20.26 0.11
N GLN A 88 -11.94 -19.67 0.45
CA GLN A 88 -10.71 -20.36 0.85
C GLN A 88 -9.88 -19.55 1.87
N PRO A 89 -10.42 -19.25 3.07
CA PRO A 89 -9.79 -18.31 4.01
C PRO A 89 -8.42 -18.76 4.54
N LEU A 90 -8.15 -20.06 4.55
CA LEU A 90 -6.85 -20.59 4.97
C LEU A 90 -5.78 -20.51 3.87
N ASP A 91 -6.20 -20.28 2.63
CA ASP A 91 -5.33 -20.18 1.45
C ASP A 91 -5.35 -18.76 0.85
N LEU A 92 -5.63 -17.75 1.65
CA LEU A 92 -5.78 -16.35 1.29
C LEU A 92 -4.61 -15.81 0.47
N PHE A 93 -3.38 -16.20 0.80
CA PHE A 93 -2.15 -15.65 0.23
C PHE A 93 -1.75 -16.28 -1.11
N ASN A 94 -2.28 -17.45 -1.45
CA ASN A 94 -2.08 -18.10 -2.73
C ASN A 94 -3.11 -17.56 -3.73
N SER A 95 -2.78 -16.43 -4.34
CA SER A 95 -3.70 -15.79 -5.28
C SER A 95 -3.63 -16.42 -6.67
N ASN A 96 -4.63 -16.10 -7.50
CA ASN A 96 -4.80 -16.67 -8.84
C ASN A 96 -3.87 -16.08 -9.91
N ILE A 97 -2.80 -15.38 -9.53
CA ILE A 97 -1.83 -14.81 -10.48
C ILE A 97 -0.44 -15.40 -10.29
N MET A 98 0.38 -15.29 -11.32
CA MET A 98 1.77 -15.79 -11.33
C MET A 98 1.85 -17.28 -10.96
N TYR A 99 0.85 -18.06 -11.39
CA TYR A 99 0.90 -19.52 -11.21
C TYR A 99 2.19 -20.07 -11.86
N PRO A 100 2.90 -21.00 -11.24
CA PRO A 100 2.56 -21.80 -10.07
C PRO A 100 3.22 -21.32 -8.76
N PHE A 101 3.55 -20.04 -8.66
CA PHE A 101 4.11 -19.48 -7.42
C PHE A 101 3.06 -19.45 -6.32
N ARG A 102 3.49 -19.66 -5.08
CA ARG A 102 2.65 -19.57 -3.89
C ARG A 102 2.95 -18.30 -3.11
N GLY A 103 1.99 -17.85 -2.32
CA GLY A 103 2.13 -16.63 -1.52
C GLY A 103 2.10 -15.36 -2.36
N THR A 104 1.61 -15.39 -3.58
CA THR A 104 1.71 -14.30 -4.56
C THR A 104 1.02 -13.01 -4.12
N LEU A 105 0.05 -13.09 -3.20
CA LEU A 105 -0.54 -11.90 -2.58
C LEU A 105 0.48 -11.12 -1.72
N THR A 106 1.52 -11.77 -1.19
CA THR A 106 2.56 -11.11 -0.37
C THR A 106 3.62 -10.40 -1.23
N PHE A 107 3.57 -10.54 -2.56
CA PHE A 107 4.54 -9.95 -3.48
C PHE A 107 4.35 -8.44 -3.68
N ASP A 108 3.30 -7.86 -3.09
CA ASP A 108 3.04 -6.44 -3.11
C ASP A 108 2.48 -5.93 -1.77
N GLU A 109 2.08 -4.64 -1.71
CA GLU A 109 1.66 -3.98 -0.48
C GLU A 109 0.28 -4.47 -0.01
N LEU A 110 0.15 -4.60 1.31
CA LEU A 110 -1.07 -5.04 1.99
C LEU A 110 -2.22 -4.03 1.88
N SER A 111 -3.41 -4.50 1.50
CA SER A 111 -4.67 -3.73 1.46
C SER A 111 -5.83 -4.44 2.18
N PHE A 112 -5.52 -5.21 3.23
CA PHE A 112 -6.49 -6.12 3.86
C PHE A 112 -7.66 -5.40 4.54
N ALA A 113 -7.39 -4.29 5.26
CA ALA A 113 -8.47 -3.54 5.89
C ALA A 113 -9.41 -2.93 4.85
N GLN A 114 -8.87 -2.44 3.72
CA GLN A 114 -9.67 -1.93 2.61
C GLN A 114 -10.53 -3.03 1.99
N ALA A 115 -9.96 -4.22 1.76
CA ALA A 115 -10.68 -5.37 1.23
C ALA A 115 -11.85 -5.78 2.12
N VAL A 116 -11.63 -5.90 3.43
CA VAL A 116 -12.69 -6.24 4.41
C VAL A 116 -13.79 -5.17 4.42
N LEU A 117 -13.43 -3.89 4.38
CA LEU A 117 -14.41 -2.80 4.35
C LEU A 117 -15.15 -2.72 3.00
N ALA A 118 -14.51 -3.10 1.90
CA ALA A 118 -15.09 -3.13 0.56
C ALA A 118 -15.96 -4.38 0.31
N ALA A 119 -15.68 -5.50 0.98
CA ALA A 119 -16.34 -6.78 0.74
C ALA A 119 -17.88 -6.71 0.74
N PRO A 120 -18.57 -6.02 1.67
CA PRO A 120 -20.02 -5.89 1.62
C PRO A 120 -20.52 -5.22 0.33
N PHE A 121 -19.82 -4.19 -0.14
CA PHE A 121 -20.17 -3.50 -1.40
C PHE A 121 -19.87 -4.37 -2.60
N TYR A 122 -18.75 -5.08 -2.58
CA TYR A 122 -18.35 -6.00 -3.64
C TYR A 122 -19.39 -7.12 -3.83
N PHE A 123 -19.79 -7.81 -2.76
CA PHE A 123 -20.74 -8.91 -2.84
C PHE A 123 -22.18 -8.44 -3.16
N VAL A 124 -22.59 -7.28 -2.66
CA VAL A 124 -23.95 -6.76 -2.90
C VAL A 124 -24.09 -6.12 -4.27
N LEU A 125 -23.07 -5.36 -4.72
CA LEU A 125 -23.14 -4.57 -5.96
C LEU A 125 -22.52 -5.27 -7.17
N GLY A 126 -21.71 -6.33 -6.96
CA GLY A 126 -21.06 -7.09 -8.04
C GLY A 126 -20.08 -6.28 -8.89
N ASN A 127 -19.52 -5.18 -8.33
CA ASN A 127 -18.64 -4.30 -9.08
C ASN A 127 -17.36 -3.99 -8.26
N PRO A 128 -16.22 -4.59 -8.62
CA PRO A 128 -14.97 -4.41 -7.89
C PRO A 128 -14.42 -2.98 -7.98
N VAL A 129 -14.57 -2.32 -9.13
CA VAL A 129 -14.14 -0.92 -9.34
C VAL A 129 -14.93 0.04 -8.45
N LEU A 130 -16.26 -0.13 -8.40
CA LEU A 130 -17.11 0.68 -7.52
C LEU A 130 -16.72 0.50 -6.06
N SER A 131 -16.45 -0.73 -5.62
CA SER A 131 -16.07 -1.05 -4.25
C SER A 131 -14.74 -0.39 -3.86
N HIS A 132 -13.73 -0.49 -4.72
CA HIS A 132 -12.43 0.18 -4.56
C HIS A 132 -12.57 1.70 -4.47
N ASN A 133 -13.22 2.30 -5.48
CA ASN A 133 -13.37 3.75 -5.55
C ASN A 133 -14.19 4.32 -4.39
N LEU A 134 -15.19 3.57 -3.90
CA LEU A 134 -15.97 3.96 -2.73
C LEU A 134 -15.09 4.01 -1.47
N ILE A 135 -14.20 3.03 -1.25
CA ILE A 135 -13.27 3.05 -0.13
C ILE A 135 -12.28 4.20 -0.24
N LEU A 136 -11.75 4.46 -1.44
CA LEU A 136 -10.88 5.61 -1.69
C LEU A 136 -11.63 6.93 -1.41
N PHE A 137 -12.85 7.10 -1.92
CA PHE A 137 -13.69 8.27 -1.65
C PHE A 137 -13.95 8.47 -0.15
N LEU A 138 -14.34 7.39 0.55
CA LEU A 138 -14.59 7.42 1.99
C LEU A 138 -13.33 7.72 2.79
N SER A 139 -12.15 7.37 2.30
CA SER A 139 -10.89 7.70 2.98
C SER A 139 -10.68 9.21 3.14
N PHE A 140 -11.05 10.02 2.14
CA PHE A 140 -11.02 11.48 2.21
C PHE A 140 -12.00 12.03 3.24
N VAL A 141 -13.26 11.59 3.16
CA VAL A 141 -14.33 11.99 4.09
C VAL A 141 -13.95 11.68 5.53
N LEU A 142 -13.50 10.44 5.79
CA LEU A 142 -13.18 9.96 7.11
C LEU A 142 -11.86 10.56 7.65
N SER A 143 -10.87 10.84 6.81
CA SER A 143 -9.63 11.51 7.23
C SER A 143 -9.91 12.94 7.69
N GLY A 144 -10.77 13.67 6.98
CA GLY A 144 -11.21 15.00 7.38
C GLY A 144 -11.98 14.97 8.70
N TRP A 145 -12.95 14.07 8.83
CA TRP A 145 -13.74 13.90 10.05
C TRP A 145 -12.89 13.44 11.25
N ALA A 146 -11.98 12.49 11.06
CA ALA A 146 -11.10 12.00 12.13
C ALA A 146 -10.14 13.09 12.64
N THR A 147 -9.58 13.89 11.73
CA THR A 147 -8.72 15.02 12.07
C THR A 147 -9.54 16.14 12.76
N TRP A 148 -10.77 16.40 12.29
CA TRP A 148 -11.70 17.30 12.96
C TRP A 148 -11.95 16.86 14.40
N LEU A 149 -12.21 15.56 14.65
CA LEU A 149 -12.40 15.03 16.01
C LEU A 149 -11.18 15.29 16.89
N LEU A 150 -10.00 14.93 16.39
CA LEU A 150 -8.74 15.11 17.11
C LEU A 150 -8.53 16.56 17.49
N VAL A 151 -8.60 17.49 16.52
CA VAL A 151 -8.29 18.91 16.77
C VAL A 151 -9.40 19.60 17.57
N ARG A 152 -10.66 19.23 17.37
CA ARG A 152 -11.75 19.68 18.23
C ARG A 152 -11.53 19.28 19.68
N GLU A 153 -11.05 18.07 19.94
CA GLU A 153 -10.74 17.59 21.29
C GLU A 153 -9.56 18.37 21.90
N LEU A 154 -8.53 18.68 21.11
CA LEU A 154 -7.35 19.42 21.58
C LEU A 154 -7.63 20.92 21.80
N THR A 155 -8.52 21.53 21.02
CA THR A 155 -8.71 22.97 20.95
C THR A 155 -10.04 23.46 21.52
N GLY A 156 -11.04 22.59 21.68
CA GLY A 156 -12.42 22.94 22.02
C GLY A 156 -13.18 23.67 20.90
N SER A 157 -12.59 23.80 19.72
CA SER A 157 -13.15 24.55 18.60
C SER A 157 -13.49 23.63 17.43
N SER A 158 -14.77 23.60 17.06
CA SER A 158 -15.22 22.85 15.88
C SER A 158 -14.62 23.44 14.59
N TRP A 159 -14.53 24.75 14.47
CA TRP A 159 -13.95 25.42 13.31
C TRP A 159 -12.45 25.17 13.15
N ALA A 160 -11.69 25.17 14.25
CA ALA A 160 -10.29 24.77 14.23
C ALA A 160 -10.12 23.32 13.72
N GLY A 161 -11.05 22.45 14.16
CA GLY A 161 -11.11 21.08 13.67
C GLY A 161 -11.42 20.97 12.18
N VAL A 162 -12.38 21.78 11.65
CA VAL A 162 -12.70 21.78 10.22
C VAL A 162 -11.49 22.23 9.39
N VAL A 163 -10.81 23.31 9.78
CA VAL A 163 -9.60 23.78 9.08
C VAL A 163 -8.50 22.71 9.08
N ALA A 164 -8.25 22.06 10.21
CA ALA A 164 -7.30 20.96 10.27
C ALA A 164 -7.73 19.76 9.42
N GLY A 165 -9.01 19.42 9.47
CA GLY A 165 -9.59 18.32 8.68
C GLY A 165 -9.43 18.54 7.17
N THR A 166 -9.71 19.76 6.67
CA THR A 166 -9.51 20.09 5.26
C THR A 166 -8.03 20.12 4.90
N ALA A 167 -7.17 20.69 5.76
CA ALA A 167 -5.73 20.73 5.53
C ALA A 167 -5.09 19.32 5.46
N PHE A 168 -5.63 18.34 6.19
CA PHE A 168 -5.12 16.97 6.14
C PHE A 168 -5.77 16.16 5.03
N ALA A 169 -7.11 16.18 4.93
CA ALA A 169 -7.83 15.36 3.96
C ALA A 169 -7.45 15.68 2.51
N PHE A 170 -7.21 16.97 2.22
CA PHE A 170 -6.91 17.44 0.87
C PHE A 170 -5.48 18.01 0.76
N CYS A 171 -4.51 17.52 1.56
CA CYS A 171 -3.12 17.93 1.42
C CYS A 171 -2.53 17.46 0.08
N PHE A 172 -1.50 18.18 -0.40
CA PHE A 172 -0.82 17.85 -1.66
C PHE A 172 -0.33 16.40 -1.72
N TYR A 173 0.15 15.85 -0.59
CA TYR A 173 0.57 14.46 -0.50
C TYR A 173 -0.55 13.51 -0.96
N ARG A 174 -1.75 13.61 -0.38
CA ARG A 174 -2.87 12.73 -0.71
C ARG A 174 -3.40 12.94 -2.14
N ILE A 175 -3.47 14.20 -2.58
CA ILE A 175 -3.87 14.51 -3.96
C ILE A 175 -2.88 13.94 -4.99
N ASN A 176 -1.59 13.93 -4.67
CA ASN A 176 -0.58 13.30 -5.52
C ASN A 176 -0.74 11.78 -5.55
N HIS A 177 -1.06 11.15 -4.41
CA HIS A 177 -1.11 9.70 -4.25
C HIS A 177 -2.51 9.08 -4.49
N LEU A 178 -3.45 9.81 -5.09
CA LEU A 178 -4.78 9.29 -5.44
C LEU A 178 -4.80 7.90 -6.11
N PRO A 179 -3.82 7.52 -6.96
CA PRO A 179 -3.75 6.18 -7.51
C PRO A 179 -3.40 5.08 -6.48
N HIS A 180 -2.87 5.45 -5.31
CA HIS A 180 -2.34 4.49 -4.33
C HIS A 180 -3.26 4.40 -3.10
N ILE A 181 -4.30 3.57 -3.17
CA ILE A 181 -5.30 3.44 -2.09
C ILE A 181 -4.68 3.10 -0.72
N THR A 182 -3.58 2.35 -0.69
CA THR A 182 -2.86 1.97 0.54
C THR A 182 -2.26 3.19 1.24
N LEU A 183 -1.85 4.22 0.49
CA LEU A 183 -1.28 5.46 1.03
C LEU A 183 -2.36 6.48 1.41
N ASP A 184 -3.56 6.38 0.82
CA ASP A 184 -4.66 7.31 1.07
C ASP A 184 -5.59 6.89 2.21
N ASN A 185 -5.50 5.67 2.73
CA ASN A 185 -6.29 5.21 3.88
C ASN A 185 -5.70 5.67 5.22
N THR A 186 -5.61 6.99 5.41
CA THR A 186 -4.95 7.66 6.54
C THR A 186 -5.88 8.01 7.70
N GLN A 187 -7.18 7.76 7.59
CA GLN A 187 -8.21 8.13 8.57
C GLN A 187 -8.00 7.54 9.96
N TRP A 188 -7.33 6.41 10.06
CA TRP A 188 -7.11 5.73 11.33
C TRP A 188 -6.00 6.38 12.16
N MET A 189 -5.02 7.02 11.52
CA MET A 189 -3.88 7.67 12.17
C MET A 189 -4.31 8.80 13.15
N PRO A 190 -5.15 9.78 12.79
CA PRO A 190 -5.65 10.75 13.75
C PRO A 190 -6.56 10.14 14.83
N LEU A 191 -7.29 9.02 14.53
CA LEU A 191 -8.10 8.31 15.52
C LEU A 191 -7.24 7.54 16.53
N VAL A 192 -6.12 6.95 16.11
CA VAL A 192 -5.12 6.34 17.01
C VAL A 192 -4.59 7.38 17.98
N LEU A 193 -4.20 8.57 17.50
CA LEU A 193 -3.74 9.66 18.36
C LEU A 193 -4.84 10.14 19.30
N LEU A 194 -6.06 10.31 18.82
CA LEU A 194 -7.21 10.66 19.65
C LEU A 194 -7.44 9.64 20.76
N ALA A 195 -7.42 8.34 20.44
CA ALA A 195 -7.59 7.27 21.41
C ALA A 195 -6.45 7.28 22.46
N ALA A 196 -5.20 7.48 22.03
CA ALA A 196 -4.05 7.61 22.92
C ALA A 196 -4.20 8.82 23.88
N TYR A 197 -4.61 9.99 23.39
CA TYR A 197 -4.90 11.15 24.22
C TYR A 197 -6.02 10.86 25.23
N LYS A 198 -7.14 10.34 24.78
CA LYS A 198 -8.27 10.01 25.64
C LYS A 198 -7.86 9.00 26.72
N LEU A 199 -7.16 7.94 26.34
CA LEU A 199 -6.65 6.95 27.28
C LEU A 199 -5.70 7.56 28.30
N LEU A 200 -4.80 8.46 27.86
CA LEU A 200 -3.86 9.14 28.75
C LEU A 200 -4.57 9.97 29.83
N TRP A 201 -5.72 10.59 29.52
CA TRP A 201 -6.40 11.50 30.43
C TRP A 201 -7.56 10.86 31.21
N THR A 202 -8.33 9.94 30.59
CA THR A 202 -9.52 9.33 31.20
C THR A 202 -9.24 7.99 31.88
N ARG A 203 -8.25 7.25 31.40
CA ARG A 203 -7.93 5.89 31.88
C ARG A 203 -9.07 4.89 31.66
N GLU A 204 -9.99 5.15 30.74
CA GLU A 204 -11.11 4.27 30.43
C GLU A 204 -10.70 3.12 29.49
N TRP A 205 -11.16 1.90 29.77
CA TRP A 205 -10.89 0.73 28.93
C TRP A 205 -11.42 0.87 27.50
N GLY A 206 -12.53 1.59 27.30
CA GLY A 206 -13.08 1.84 25.97
C GLY A 206 -12.06 2.51 25.03
N TRP A 207 -11.21 3.41 25.58
CA TRP A 207 -10.15 4.05 24.79
C TRP A 207 -8.94 3.15 24.56
N ALA A 208 -8.70 2.15 25.40
CA ALA A 208 -7.68 1.14 25.14
C ALA A 208 -8.10 0.21 23.99
N VAL A 209 -9.36 -0.22 23.99
CA VAL A 209 -9.94 -1.00 22.88
C VAL A 209 -9.95 -0.19 21.59
N ALA A 210 -10.35 1.10 21.66
CA ALA A 210 -10.33 2.00 20.48
C ALA A 210 -8.90 2.19 19.94
N LEU A 211 -7.91 2.36 20.83
CA LEU A 211 -6.49 2.46 20.44
C LEU A 211 -6.04 1.21 19.67
N GLY A 212 -6.28 0.03 20.21
CA GLY A 212 -5.94 -1.25 19.55
C GLY A 212 -6.70 -1.43 18.23
N GLY A 213 -8.01 -1.16 18.23
CA GLY A 213 -8.86 -1.31 17.04
C GLY A 213 -8.46 -0.38 15.91
N PHE A 214 -8.24 0.90 16.18
CA PHE A 214 -7.79 1.85 15.15
C PHE A 214 -6.36 1.56 14.68
N PHE A 215 -5.48 1.12 15.58
CA PHE A 215 -4.14 0.69 15.21
C PHE A 215 -4.18 -0.57 14.31
N THR A 216 -5.03 -1.55 14.63
CA THR A 216 -5.26 -2.72 13.76
C THR A 216 -5.70 -2.31 12.36
N LEU A 217 -6.72 -1.45 12.25
CA LEU A 217 -7.22 -0.99 10.96
C LEU A 217 -6.14 -0.23 10.18
N GLN A 218 -5.32 0.60 10.84
CA GLN A 218 -4.22 1.28 10.17
C GLN A 218 -3.12 0.32 9.72
N ALA A 219 -2.75 -0.64 10.57
CA ALA A 219 -1.70 -1.61 10.28
C ALA A 219 -2.08 -2.53 9.11
N LEU A 220 -3.35 -2.91 9.02
CA LEU A 220 -3.87 -3.74 7.93
C LEU A 220 -4.25 -2.94 6.67
N SER A 221 -4.13 -1.60 6.70
CA SER A 221 -4.37 -0.72 5.54
C SER A 221 -3.13 -0.49 4.66
N GLY A 222 -1.93 -0.78 5.17
CA GLY A 222 -0.68 -0.60 4.42
C GLY A 222 0.53 -0.61 5.35
N HIS A 223 1.62 -1.21 4.93
CA HIS A 223 2.84 -1.38 5.73
C HIS A 223 3.48 -0.05 6.13
N TYR A 224 3.59 0.90 5.19
CA TYR A 224 4.12 2.23 5.46
C TYR A 224 3.34 2.96 6.56
N LEU A 225 2.00 2.95 6.44
CA LEU A 225 1.13 3.64 7.39
C LEU A 225 1.13 2.96 8.77
N ALA A 226 1.24 1.62 8.81
CA ALA A 226 1.42 0.86 10.06
C ALA A 226 2.66 1.34 10.81
N PHE A 227 3.77 1.37 10.11
CA PHE A 227 5.07 1.74 10.65
C PHE A 227 5.09 3.20 11.13
N TYR A 228 4.58 4.13 10.32
CA TYR A 228 4.52 5.55 10.68
C TYR A 228 3.58 5.79 11.87
N THR A 229 2.49 5.04 11.98
CA THR A 229 1.58 5.14 13.14
C THR A 229 2.22 4.59 14.41
N ALA A 230 2.97 3.49 14.32
CA ALA A 230 3.76 2.96 15.44
C ALA A 230 4.83 3.97 15.90
N MET A 231 5.55 4.59 14.95
CA MET A 231 6.52 5.65 15.23
C MET A 231 5.85 6.85 15.94
N LEU A 232 4.69 7.29 15.46
CA LEU A 232 3.91 8.37 16.09
C LEU A 232 3.53 8.02 17.54
N LEU A 233 3.10 6.80 17.82
CA LEU A 233 2.79 6.33 19.17
C LEU A 233 4.05 6.29 20.04
N GLY A 234 5.18 5.82 19.51
CA GLY A 234 6.46 5.86 20.21
C GLY A 234 6.85 7.28 20.61
N LEU A 235 6.81 8.21 19.65
CA LEU A 235 7.07 9.63 19.90
C LEU A 235 6.07 10.25 20.89
N PHE A 236 4.79 9.84 20.84
CA PHE A 236 3.77 10.25 21.80
C PHE A 236 4.16 9.82 23.22
N VAL A 237 4.53 8.54 23.40
CA VAL A 237 4.92 8.01 24.71
C VAL A 237 6.16 8.75 25.26
N VAL A 238 7.17 8.94 24.43
CA VAL A 238 8.41 9.64 24.83
C VAL A 238 8.11 11.10 25.19
N TYR A 239 7.45 11.84 24.31
CA TYR A 239 7.20 13.28 24.52
C TYR A 239 6.32 13.53 25.76
N TYR A 240 5.16 12.87 25.85
CA TYR A 240 4.26 13.05 26.99
C TYR A 240 4.80 12.40 28.27
N GLY A 241 5.64 11.38 28.14
CA GLY A 241 6.38 10.79 29.27
C GLY A 241 7.35 11.77 29.91
N LEU A 242 8.19 12.42 29.08
CA LEU A 242 9.13 13.45 29.54
C LEU A 242 8.42 14.70 30.09
N ALA A 243 7.35 15.16 29.39
CA ALA A 243 6.66 16.38 29.74
C ALA A 243 5.77 16.27 30.97
N GLN A 244 5.12 15.12 31.21
CA GLN A 244 4.07 15.01 32.23
C GLN A 244 4.13 13.77 33.13
N ARG A 245 5.07 12.86 32.91
CA ARG A 245 5.23 11.59 33.64
C ARG A 245 3.95 10.70 33.78
N ARG A 246 2.78 11.21 33.36
CA ARG A 246 1.49 10.48 33.42
C ARG A 246 1.47 9.23 32.56
N VAL A 247 2.23 9.21 31.46
CA VAL A 247 2.40 8.05 30.57
C VAL A 247 3.00 6.88 31.32
N PHE A 248 3.88 7.13 32.31
CA PHE A 248 4.52 6.07 33.09
C PHE A 248 3.62 5.52 34.22
N SER A 249 2.35 5.94 34.32
CA SER A 249 1.45 5.31 35.26
C SER A 249 1.14 3.87 34.82
N LEU A 250 1.19 2.93 35.77
CA LEU A 250 0.91 1.52 35.51
C LEU A 250 -0.45 1.32 34.81
N SER A 251 -1.46 2.08 35.22
CA SER A 251 -2.80 2.00 34.61
C SER A 251 -2.82 2.42 33.12
N PHE A 252 -1.99 3.37 32.69
CA PHE A 252 -1.89 3.72 31.26
C PHE A 252 -1.14 2.62 30.50
N LEU A 253 0.02 2.22 31.02
CA LEU A 253 0.88 1.25 30.35
C LEU A 253 0.16 -0.11 30.18
N LEU A 254 -0.51 -0.59 31.23
CA LEU A 254 -1.28 -1.83 31.16
C LEU A 254 -2.42 -1.76 30.16
N LYS A 255 -3.18 -0.67 30.16
CA LYS A 255 -4.33 -0.53 29.25
C LYS A 255 -3.90 -0.29 27.80
N ALA A 256 -2.92 0.59 27.57
CA ALA A 256 -2.35 0.78 26.24
C ALA A 256 -1.70 -0.49 25.70
N GLY A 257 -0.90 -1.16 26.57
CA GLY A 257 -0.29 -2.45 26.24
C GLY A 257 -1.31 -3.53 25.92
N ALA A 258 -2.39 -3.64 26.72
CA ALA A 258 -3.47 -4.61 26.46
C ALA A 258 -4.20 -4.31 25.14
N GLY A 259 -4.50 -3.03 24.85
CA GLY A 259 -5.12 -2.63 23.58
C GLY A 259 -4.25 -2.99 22.38
N LEU A 260 -2.95 -2.64 22.45
CA LEU A 260 -1.99 -2.95 21.38
C LEU A 260 -1.67 -4.45 21.28
N ALA A 261 -1.59 -5.18 22.40
CA ALA A 261 -1.46 -6.63 22.37
C ALA A 261 -2.68 -7.31 21.74
N GLY A 262 -3.88 -6.81 22.04
CA GLY A 262 -5.09 -7.26 21.37
C GLY A 262 -5.09 -7.03 19.86
N SER A 263 -4.42 -5.99 19.38
CA SER A 263 -4.28 -5.76 17.94
C SER A 263 -3.42 -6.81 17.24
N LEU A 264 -2.42 -7.38 17.94
CA LEU A 264 -1.53 -8.39 17.38
C LEU A 264 -2.29 -9.68 16.98
N VAL A 265 -3.40 -9.99 17.65
CA VAL A 265 -4.25 -11.14 17.32
C VAL A 265 -4.73 -11.05 15.84
N PHE A 266 -5.00 -9.86 15.36
CA PHE A 266 -5.47 -9.63 13.99
C PHE A 266 -4.32 -9.32 13.02
N ILE A 267 -3.25 -8.70 13.49
CA ILE A 267 -2.12 -8.29 12.65
C ILE A 267 -1.21 -9.47 12.33
N LEU A 268 -0.87 -10.31 13.32
CA LEU A 268 0.12 -11.38 13.14
C LEU A 268 -0.27 -12.43 12.09
N PRO A 269 -1.52 -12.93 12.03
CA PRO A 269 -1.90 -13.89 10.99
C PRO A 269 -1.71 -13.38 9.56
N ILE A 270 -1.81 -12.05 9.39
CA ILE A 270 -1.62 -11.39 8.10
C ILE A 270 -0.15 -11.03 7.86
N ALA A 271 0.57 -10.59 8.90
CA ALA A 271 1.96 -10.15 8.76
C ALA A 271 2.98 -11.30 8.63
N ILE A 272 2.73 -12.44 9.31
CA ILE A 272 3.66 -13.59 9.29
C ILE A 272 3.95 -14.09 7.87
N PRO A 273 2.96 -14.32 6.97
CA PRO A 273 3.22 -14.70 5.60
C PRO A 273 4.14 -13.73 4.86
N TYR A 274 3.94 -12.41 5.02
CA TYR A 274 4.82 -11.40 4.41
C TYR A 274 6.27 -11.52 4.88
N VAL A 275 6.49 -11.69 6.19
CA VAL A 275 7.84 -11.84 6.75
C VAL A 275 8.51 -13.12 6.27
N ARG A 276 7.75 -14.23 6.23
CA ARG A 276 8.24 -15.52 5.74
C ARG A 276 8.65 -15.44 4.28
N ASP A 277 7.80 -14.89 3.43
CA ASP A 277 8.01 -14.88 1.98
C ASP A 277 9.11 -13.86 1.61
N GLN A 278 9.23 -12.74 2.33
CA GLN A 278 10.38 -11.83 2.19
C GLN A 278 11.73 -12.53 2.47
N GLY A 279 11.79 -13.35 3.53
CA GLY A 279 12.98 -14.13 3.84
C GLY A 279 13.28 -15.20 2.78
N GLN A 280 12.25 -15.78 2.19
CA GLN A 280 12.37 -16.84 1.18
C GLN A 280 12.90 -16.33 -0.17
N PHE A 281 12.53 -15.09 -0.54
CA PHE A 281 12.98 -14.45 -1.80
C PHE A 281 14.17 -13.50 -1.58
N GLU A 282 14.80 -13.51 -0.40
CA GLU A 282 15.93 -12.62 -0.04
C GLU A 282 15.66 -11.15 -0.38
N PHE A 283 14.41 -10.73 -0.23
CA PHE A 283 13.94 -9.43 -0.64
C PHE A 283 14.44 -8.33 0.32
N SER A 284 15.58 -7.74 -0.01
CA SER A 284 16.12 -6.56 0.68
C SER A 284 16.18 -5.37 -0.26
N ARG A 285 15.88 -4.18 0.26
CA ARG A 285 16.01 -2.92 -0.48
C ARG A 285 17.36 -2.30 -0.22
N SER A 286 18.05 -1.96 -1.30
CA SER A 286 19.34 -1.30 -1.17
C SER A 286 19.18 0.12 -0.61
N ILE A 287 20.20 0.60 0.10
CA ILE A 287 20.25 1.99 0.59
C ILE A 287 20.15 2.99 -0.57
N PHE A 288 20.62 2.64 -1.77
CA PHE A 288 20.52 3.46 -2.97
C PHE A 288 19.07 3.67 -3.44
N GLU A 289 18.19 2.67 -3.27
CA GLU A 289 16.76 2.85 -3.53
C GLU A 289 16.16 3.86 -2.57
N ALA A 290 16.49 3.77 -1.27
CA ALA A 290 16.05 4.73 -0.27
C ALA A 290 16.54 6.15 -0.60
N GLU A 291 17.81 6.33 -0.99
CA GLU A 291 18.37 7.61 -1.43
C GLU A 291 17.64 8.18 -2.66
N ARG A 292 17.35 7.33 -3.62
CA ARG A 292 16.62 7.71 -4.84
C ARG A 292 15.22 8.23 -4.56
N PHE A 293 14.53 7.64 -3.59
CA PHE A 293 13.19 8.04 -3.17
C PHE A 293 13.20 8.94 -1.93
N SER A 294 14.25 9.71 -1.75
CA SER A 294 14.39 10.71 -0.69
C SER A 294 14.08 12.11 -1.21
N ASN A 295 13.54 12.97 -0.33
CA ASN A 295 13.37 14.36 -0.65
C ASN A 295 14.71 15.09 -0.73
N THR A 296 14.77 16.11 -1.56
CA THR A 296 15.80 17.15 -1.55
C THR A 296 15.24 18.39 -0.85
N LEU A 297 16.05 19.40 -0.61
CA LEU A 297 15.54 20.68 -0.09
C LEU A 297 14.54 21.33 -1.05
N ALA A 298 14.73 21.16 -2.37
CA ALA A 298 13.80 21.65 -3.38
C ALA A 298 12.44 20.96 -3.33
N SER A 299 12.38 19.70 -2.89
CA SER A 299 11.15 18.92 -2.81
C SER A 299 10.07 19.58 -1.95
N PHE A 300 10.46 20.34 -0.90
CA PHE A 300 9.50 21.07 -0.06
C PHE A 300 8.85 22.28 -0.77
N LEU A 301 9.33 22.65 -1.96
CA LEU A 301 8.71 23.62 -2.84
C LEU A 301 8.20 22.97 -4.15
N ALA A 302 8.37 21.68 -4.32
CA ALA A 302 7.95 20.94 -5.52
C ALA A 302 6.45 20.61 -5.45
N VAL A 303 5.74 20.89 -6.56
CA VAL A 303 4.32 20.59 -6.74
C VAL A 303 4.16 19.71 -7.98
N PHE A 304 3.61 18.51 -7.83
CA PHE A 304 3.29 17.61 -8.94
C PHE A 304 1.86 17.81 -9.43
N LYS A 305 0.88 17.68 -8.52
CA LYS A 305 -0.53 18.00 -8.74
C LYS A 305 -0.93 19.15 -7.82
N GLY A 306 -1.84 20.00 -8.26
CA GLY A 306 -2.31 21.13 -7.49
C GLY A 306 -2.80 22.26 -8.39
N SER A 307 -3.10 23.43 -7.80
CA SER A 307 -3.62 24.55 -8.57
C SER A 307 -2.64 24.95 -9.68
N PRO A 308 -3.16 25.32 -10.88
CA PRO A 308 -2.31 25.77 -11.98
C PRO A 308 -1.38 26.92 -11.60
N ALA A 309 -1.83 27.83 -10.71
CA ALA A 309 -1.05 28.95 -10.23
C ALA A 309 0.19 28.48 -9.44
N TYR A 310 0.05 27.51 -8.55
CA TYR A 310 1.19 26.97 -7.80
C TYR A 310 2.12 26.16 -8.70
N ARG A 311 1.59 25.39 -9.63
CA ARG A 311 2.44 24.68 -10.59
C ARG A 311 3.28 25.62 -11.43
N ALA A 312 2.71 26.75 -11.87
CA ALA A 312 3.45 27.79 -12.60
C ALA A 312 4.47 28.52 -11.72
N LEU A 313 4.06 28.94 -10.51
CA LEU A 313 4.92 29.67 -9.56
C LEU A 313 6.12 28.82 -9.10
N LEU A 314 5.90 27.55 -8.83
CA LEU A 314 6.88 26.62 -8.26
C LEU A 314 7.53 25.70 -9.30
N ALA A 315 7.28 25.93 -10.60
CA ALA A 315 7.87 25.18 -11.70
C ALA A 315 9.41 25.02 -11.61
N PRO A 316 10.18 26.02 -11.16
CA PRO A 316 11.65 25.86 -11.02
C PRO A 316 12.09 24.80 -10.01
N PHE A 317 11.18 24.39 -9.09
CA PHE A 317 11.44 23.38 -8.05
C PHE A 317 10.86 22.01 -8.40
N ALA A 318 10.14 21.88 -9.53
CA ALA A 318 9.57 20.61 -9.94
C ALA A 318 10.67 19.61 -10.27
N ASP A 319 10.52 18.36 -9.79
CA ASP A 319 11.42 17.27 -10.17
C ASP A 319 11.16 16.90 -11.64
N PRO A 320 12.17 16.96 -12.53
CA PRO A 320 12.00 16.59 -13.93
C PRO A 320 11.96 15.07 -14.15
N GLY A 321 12.21 14.27 -13.10
CA GLY A 321 12.33 12.82 -13.18
C GLY A 321 11.01 12.06 -13.14
N PRO A 322 11.04 10.76 -13.46
CA PRO A 322 9.85 9.91 -13.46
C PRO A 322 9.26 9.69 -12.07
N TRP A 323 9.95 10.15 -11.01
CA TRP A 323 9.55 10.01 -9.61
C TRP A 323 9.02 11.32 -9.01
N ALA A 324 8.70 12.30 -9.83
CA ALA A 324 8.22 13.62 -9.42
C ALA A 324 7.05 13.55 -8.41
N ILE A 325 6.17 12.57 -8.57
CA ILE A 325 5.03 12.33 -7.68
C ILE A 325 5.47 12.05 -6.24
N GLU A 326 6.49 11.22 -6.06
CA GLU A 326 6.98 10.81 -4.72
C GLU A 326 7.78 11.94 -4.05
N ARG A 327 8.41 12.83 -4.83
CA ARG A 327 9.26 13.92 -4.33
C ARG A 327 8.55 15.27 -4.22
N ALA A 328 7.25 15.34 -4.46
CA ALA A 328 6.47 16.56 -4.32
C ALA A 328 5.97 16.73 -2.89
N ALA A 329 6.78 17.34 -2.03
CA ALA A 329 6.55 17.48 -0.59
C ALA A 329 6.04 18.86 -0.15
N PHE A 330 5.58 19.71 -1.07
CA PHE A 330 5.07 21.05 -0.76
C PHE A 330 3.83 21.00 0.15
N PRO A 331 3.85 21.65 1.32
CA PRO A 331 2.74 21.57 2.28
C PRO A 331 1.60 22.57 2.03
N GLY A 332 1.76 23.52 1.12
CA GLY A 332 0.90 24.68 0.94
C GLY A 332 1.35 25.89 1.78
N PHE A 333 1.33 27.07 1.18
CA PHE A 333 1.74 28.29 1.89
C PHE A 333 0.79 28.67 3.01
N LEU A 334 -0.52 28.53 2.79
CA LEU A 334 -1.51 28.85 3.81
C LEU A 334 -1.42 27.88 4.99
N VAL A 335 -1.37 26.57 4.70
CA VAL A 335 -1.25 25.54 5.74
C VAL A 335 0.02 25.77 6.56
N LEU A 336 1.15 26.04 5.90
CA LEU A 336 2.42 26.34 6.57
C LEU A 336 2.33 27.61 7.40
N GLY A 337 1.77 28.70 6.85
CA GLY A 337 1.61 29.98 7.56
C GLY A 337 0.72 29.86 8.81
N LEU A 338 -0.42 29.15 8.70
CA LEU A 338 -1.29 28.87 9.84
C LEU A 338 -0.60 27.96 10.86
N ALA A 339 0.16 26.95 10.41
CA ALA A 339 0.87 26.03 11.30
C ALA A 339 1.97 26.76 12.11
N VAL A 340 2.77 27.60 11.45
CA VAL A 340 3.80 28.42 12.10
C VAL A 340 3.15 29.41 13.09
N ALA A 341 2.08 30.10 12.68
CA ALA A 341 1.34 31.01 13.57
C ALA A 341 0.76 30.21 14.77
N GLY A 342 0.19 29.04 14.54
CA GLY A 342 -0.34 28.17 15.58
C GLY A 342 0.72 27.73 16.59
N LEU A 343 1.88 27.29 16.11
CA LEU A 343 3.00 26.91 16.96
C LEU A 343 3.49 28.10 17.78
N VAL A 344 3.82 29.22 17.14
CA VAL A 344 4.38 30.42 17.80
C VAL A 344 3.40 31.00 18.84
N LEU A 345 2.12 31.15 18.48
CA LEU A 345 1.13 31.73 19.38
C LEU A 345 0.79 30.80 20.55
N ALA A 346 0.74 29.49 20.34
CA ALA A 346 0.54 28.51 21.40
C ALA A 346 1.73 28.50 22.38
N MET A 347 2.97 28.55 21.85
CA MET A 347 4.18 28.60 22.67
C MET A 347 4.26 29.90 23.53
N ARG A 348 3.85 31.04 22.97
CA ARG A 348 3.88 32.33 23.67
C ARG A 348 2.74 32.49 24.70
N ARG A 349 1.51 32.03 24.37
CA ARG A 349 0.31 32.37 25.17
C ARG A 349 -0.10 31.30 26.18
N GLY A 350 0.39 30.08 26.09
CA GLY A 350 0.15 29.00 27.06
C GLY A 350 -1.32 28.71 27.39
N VAL A 351 -2.25 28.90 26.45
CA VAL A 351 -3.70 28.86 26.67
C VAL A 351 -4.14 27.47 27.15
N VAL A 352 -4.78 27.41 28.31
CA VAL A 352 -5.52 26.24 28.79
C VAL A 352 -6.97 26.39 28.30
N VAL A 353 -7.53 25.33 27.70
CA VAL A 353 -8.91 25.33 27.22
C VAL A 353 -9.79 24.67 28.28
N PRO A 354 -10.72 25.41 28.93
CA PRO A 354 -11.62 24.85 29.94
C PRO A 354 -12.62 23.85 29.34
N GLY A 355 -13.03 22.86 30.12
CA GLY A 355 -14.15 21.97 29.77
C GLY A 355 -13.83 20.80 28.85
N GLN A 356 -12.56 20.51 28.57
CA GLN A 356 -12.14 19.40 27.73
C GLN A 356 -11.79 18.14 28.54
N ALA A 357 -12.10 16.96 27.96
CA ALA A 357 -11.68 15.69 28.53
C ALA A 357 -10.15 15.51 28.42
N VAL A 358 -9.53 16.06 27.36
CA VAL A 358 -8.06 16.11 27.21
C VAL A 358 -7.52 17.33 27.94
N LYS A 359 -6.98 17.12 29.12
CA LYS A 359 -6.38 18.18 29.96
C LYS A 359 -4.94 18.41 29.54
N GLY A 360 -4.65 19.53 28.93
CA GLY A 360 -3.30 19.95 28.59
C GLY A 360 -3.28 21.40 28.10
N SER A 361 -2.13 22.07 28.19
CA SER A 361 -1.99 23.35 27.57
C SER A 361 -1.82 23.22 26.07
N LEU A 362 -2.39 24.12 25.27
CA LEU A 362 -2.16 24.18 23.82
C LEU A 362 -0.66 24.22 23.47
N ARG A 363 0.16 24.79 24.37
CA ARG A 363 1.63 24.81 24.26
C ARG A 363 2.19 23.37 24.17
N LEU A 364 1.72 22.47 25.04
CA LEU A 364 2.20 21.08 25.06
C LEU A 364 1.83 20.35 23.75
N HIS A 365 0.58 20.50 23.30
CA HIS A 365 0.13 19.86 22.07
C HIS A 365 0.82 20.45 20.83
N ALA A 366 0.95 21.77 20.74
CA ALA A 366 1.64 22.43 19.64
C ALA A 366 3.14 22.03 19.59
N GLY A 367 3.79 21.93 20.75
CA GLY A 367 5.18 21.43 20.84
C GLY A 367 5.34 20.02 20.32
N PHE A 368 4.40 19.11 20.66
CA PHE A 368 4.39 17.74 20.15
C PHE A 368 4.29 17.70 18.63
N TYR A 369 3.29 18.36 18.04
CA TYR A 369 3.11 18.37 16.60
C TYR A 369 4.21 19.13 15.86
N GLY A 370 4.78 20.18 16.47
CA GLY A 370 5.96 20.87 15.92
C GLY A 370 7.18 19.96 15.85
N LEU A 371 7.41 19.18 16.90
CA LEU A 371 8.50 18.19 16.94
C LEU A 371 8.29 17.08 15.91
N ILE A 372 7.05 16.55 15.79
CA ILE A 372 6.72 15.52 14.77
C ILE A 372 6.94 16.07 13.37
N ALA A 373 6.46 17.27 13.06
CA ALA A 373 6.65 17.89 11.75
C ALA A 373 8.15 18.00 11.39
N LEU A 374 8.97 18.41 12.36
CA LEU A 374 10.41 18.51 12.17
C LEU A 374 11.07 17.14 11.95
N ILE A 375 10.79 16.16 12.84
CA ILE A 375 11.39 14.82 12.76
C ILE A 375 11.01 14.15 11.42
N SER A 376 9.72 14.16 11.05
CA SER A 376 9.26 13.51 9.83
C SER A 376 9.77 14.21 8.57
N ALA A 377 9.89 15.55 8.57
CA ALA A 377 10.49 16.29 7.47
C ALA A 377 11.98 15.95 7.30
N VAL A 378 12.74 15.88 8.41
CA VAL A 378 14.16 15.48 8.37
C VAL A 378 14.32 14.03 7.92
N LEU A 379 13.49 13.11 8.41
CA LEU A 379 13.54 11.70 7.99
C LEU A 379 13.19 11.54 6.50
N SER A 380 12.31 12.39 5.95
CA SER A 380 11.95 12.36 4.53
C SER A 380 13.11 12.72 3.59
N LEU A 381 14.16 13.38 4.10
CA LEU A 381 15.40 13.65 3.35
C LEU A 381 16.26 12.40 3.17
N GLY A 382 15.92 11.28 3.80
CA GLY A 382 16.55 10.00 3.61
C GLY A 382 17.91 9.80 4.29
N PRO A 383 18.72 8.85 3.80
CA PRO A 383 19.99 8.47 4.41
C PRO A 383 21.05 9.57 4.35
N SER A 384 21.02 10.40 3.30
CA SER A 384 21.99 11.47 3.09
C SER A 384 21.32 12.74 2.60
N LEU A 385 21.82 13.89 3.00
CA LEU A 385 21.38 15.17 2.46
C LEU A 385 21.82 15.30 1.00
N GLN A 386 20.84 15.48 0.11
CA GLN A 386 21.04 15.74 -1.30
C GLN A 386 20.82 17.25 -1.55
N PRO A 387 21.68 17.92 -2.36
CA PRO A 387 21.67 19.39 -2.39
C PRO A 387 20.40 19.97 -2.99
N TRP A 388 20.10 19.74 -4.26
CA TRP A 388 18.98 20.41 -4.91
C TRP A 388 18.12 19.48 -5.75
N TYR A 389 18.77 18.72 -6.65
CA TYR A 389 18.14 17.68 -7.45
C TYR A 389 18.97 16.41 -7.36
N ALA A 390 18.33 15.28 -7.09
CA ALA A 390 18.94 13.99 -7.35
C ALA A 390 18.63 13.58 -8.79
N PRO A 391 19.59 13.02 -9.52
CA PRO A 391 19.34 12.52 -10.86
C PRO A 391 18.25 11.45 -10.83
N SER A 392 17.36 11.52 -11.82
CA SER A 392 16.24 10.59 -11.96
C SER A 392 16.66 9.20 -12.45
N ASN A 393 17.86 9.07 -12.97
CA ASN A 393 18.44 7.82 -13.46
C ASN A 393 18.99 6.95 -12.31
N TYR A 394 19.08 5.66 -12.56
CA TYR A 394 19.46 4.64 -11.57
C TYR A 394 20.97 4.59 -11.25
N ASP A 395 21.74 5.61 -11.59
CA ASP A 395 23.16 5.62 -11.29
C ASP A 395 23.43 6.06 -9.83
N PRO A 396 23.81 5.12 -8.92
CA PRO A 396 24.14 5.47 -7.56
C PRO A 396 25.38 6.39 -7.44
N ALA A 397 26.25 6.38 -8.43
CA ALA A 397 27.45 7.23 -8.47
C ALA A 397 27.09 8.70 -8.77
N ALA A 398 25.95 8.94 -9.42
CA ALA A 398 25.48 10.29 -9.72
C ALA A 398 24.79 10.96 -8.53
N ILE A 399 24.51 10.25 -7.44
CA ILE A 399 23.87 10.82 -6.24
C ILE A 399 24.91 11.61 -5.45
N GLN A 400 24.72 12.91 -5.40
CA GLN A 400 25.57 13.79 -4.59
C GLN A 400 25.18 13.70 -3.10
N ARG A 401 26.03 13.12 -2.27
CA ARG A 401 25.86 12.99 -0.83
C ARG A 401 26.61 14.10 -0.12
N VAL A 402 25.89 15.01 0.57
CA VAL A 402 26.51 16.12 1.30
C VAL A 402 26.90 15.67 2.71
N MET A 403 25.99 15.03 3.42
CA MET A 403 26.19 14.54 4.78
C MET A 403 25.21 13.43 5.14
N PRO A 404 25.60 12.49 6.03
CA PRO A 404 24.68 11.47 6.54
C PRO A 404 23.58 12.10 7.39
N LEU A 405 22.38 11.52 7.33
CA LEU A 405 21.19 11.95 8.07
C LEU A 405 20.69 10.85 9.01
N PRO A 406 19.84 11.18 10.00
CA PRO A 406 19.34 10.20 10.98
C PRO A 406 18.66 8.96 10.38
N TYR A 407 18.08 9.06 9.18
CA TYR A 407 17.47 7.90 8.51
C TYR A 407 18.47 6.78 8.23
N LEU A 408 19.75 7.09 7.94
CA LEU A 408 20.80 6.10 7.74
C LEU A 408 20.91 5.16 8.94
N PHE A 409 20.96 5.72 10.17
CA PHE A 409 21.04 4.94 11.40
C PHE A 409 19.77 4.10 11.63
N LEU A 410 18.59 4.63 11.29
CA LEU A 410 17.36 3.86 11.38
C LEU A 410 17.34 2.71 10.39
N HIS A 411 17.81 2.91 9.16
CA HIS A 411 17.92 1.89 8.14
C HIS A 411 18.87 0.74 8.56
N GLU A 412 19.99 1.07 9.20
CA GLU A 412 20.98 0.07 9.61
C GLU A 412 20.58 -0.69 10.88
N TRP A 413 19.94 0.00 11.85
CA TRP A 413 19.78 -0.50 13.21
C TRP A 413 18.35 -0.84 13.62
N VAL A 414 17.36 -0.33 12.90
CA VAL A 414 15.95 -0.54 13.27
C VAL A 414 15.28 -1.51 12.29
N PRO A 415 14.85 -2.70 12.75
CA PRO A 415 14.17 -3.67 11.91
C PRO A 415 12.95 -3.05 11.20
N GLY A 416 12.77 -3.36 9.91
CA GLY A 416 11.69 -2.86 9.09
C GLY A 416 12.02 -1.60 8.27
N PHE A 417 13.01 -0.78 8.65
CA PHE A 417 13.45 0.34 7.81
C PHE A 417 14.12 -0.13 6.50
N GLN A 418 14.81 -1.25 6.52
CA GLN A 418 15.41 -1.85 5.33
C GLN A 418 14.39 -2.31 4.28
N SER A 419 13.14 -2.55 4.68
CA SER A 419 12.05 -2.91 3.75
C SER A 419 11.40 -1.68 3.10
N MET A 420 11.70 -0.47 3.56
CA MET A 420 11.12 0.78 3.08
C MET A 420 11.87 1.35 1.88
N ARG A 421 11.31 1.19 0.68
CA ARG A 421 11.88 1.76 -0.55
C ARG A 421 11.70 3.26 -0.64
N VAL A 422 10.50 3.77 -0.34
CA VAL A 422 10.09 5.15 -0.63
C VAL A 422 10.04 5.96 0.66
N VAL A 423 11.16 6.60 0.97
CA VAL A 423 11.34 7.37 2.22
C VAL A 423 10.45 8.61 2.28
N THR A 424 10.20 9.24 1.14
CA THR A 424 9.36 10.45 1.03
C THR A 424 7.93 10.24 1.54
N ARG A 425 7.44 9.00 1.58
CA ARG A 425 6.09 8.66 2.06
C ARG A 425 5.84 9.00 3.53
N ILE A 426 6.88 9.19 4.33
CA ILE A 426 6.77 9.74 5.70
C ILE A 426 6.19 11.18 5.72
N GLY A 427 6.16 11.85 4.58
CA GLY A 427 5.55 13.16 4.38
C GLY A 427 4.08 13.25 4.81
N ILE A 428 3.34 12.12 4.84
CA ILE A 428 1.96 12.08 5.37
C ILE A 428 1.91 12.42 6.87
N VAL A 429 2.94 12.03 7.63
CA VAL A 429 3.07 12.38 9.06
C VAL A 429 3.33 13.86 9.23
N THR A 430 4.18 14.44 8.37
CA THR A 430 4.42 15.89 8.30
C THR A 430 3.12 16.64 8.00
N ALA A 431 2.35 16.15 7.00
CA ALA A 431 1.07 16.76 6.63
C ALA A 431 0.05 16.73 7.78
N LEU A 432 -0.08 15.62 8.51
CA LEU A 432 -0.96 15.53 9.69
C LEU A 432 -0.52 16.52 10.79
N ALA A 433 0.77 16.59 11.08
CA ALA A 433 1.29 17.47 12.11
C ALA A 433 1.07 18.95 11.76
N LEU A 434 1.35 19.35 10.52
CA LEU A 434 1.09 20.69 10.02
C LEU A 434 -0.40 21.04 10.00
N ALA A 435 -1.27 20.09 9.64
CA ALA A 435 -2.71 20.28 9.66
C ALA A 435 -3.24 20.53 11.08
N VAL A 436 -2.76 19.79 12.09
CA VAL A 436 -3.13 20.03 13.50
C VAL A 436 -2.65 21.41 13.96
N LEU A 437 -1.41 21.80 13.64
CA LEU A 437 -0.87 23.11 13.95
C LEU A 437 -1.64 24.23 13.22
N ALA A 438 -2.03 24.03 11.96
CA ALA A 438 -2.86 24.98 11.21
C ALA A 438 -4.25 25.15 11.85
N GLY A 439 -4.85 24.09 12.37
CA GLY A 439 -6.07 24.18 13.17
C GLY A 439 -5.90 25.01 14.44
N ILE A 440 -4.78 24.84 15.14
CA ILE A 440 -4.43 25.69 16.31
C ILE A 440 -4.25 27.15 15.86
N GLY A 441 -3.59 27.40 14.72
CA GLY A 441 -3.43 28.75 14.16
C GLY A 441 -4.78 29.38 13.81
N ALA A 442 -5.66 28.64 13.18
CA ALA A 442 -7.03 29.05 12.86
C ALA A 442 -7.82 29.41 14.15
N LEU A 443 -7.66 28.64 15.23
CA LEU A 443 -8.26 29.00 16.54
C LEU A 443 -7.88 30.41 16.99
N PHE A 444 -6.58 30.73 16.94
CA PHE A 444 -6.12 32.07 17.35
C PHE A 444 -6.61 33.16 16.41
N LEU A 445 -6.59 32.92 15.10
CA LEU A 445 -7.11 33.83 14.10
C LEU A 445 -8.59 34.15 14.36
N LEU A 446 -9.43 33.14 14.47
CA LEU A 446 -10.89 33.28 14.66
C LEU A 446 -11.23 33.91 16.01
N ARG A 447 -10.49 33.60 17.09
CA ARG A 447 -10.65 34.26 18.39
C ARG A 447 -10.28 35.74 18.33
N SER A 448 -9.22 36.10 17.61
CA SER A 448 -8.82 37.49 17.42
C SER A 448 -9.88 38.29 16.65
N LEU A 449 -10.42 37.69 15.57
CA LEU A 449 -11.52 38.31 14.81
C LEU A 449 -12.78 38.44 15.65
N ALA A 450 -13.21 37.40 16.34
CA ALA A 450 -14.38 37.45 17.22
C ALA A 450 -14.24 38.50 18.35
N GLY A 451 -13.01 38.68 18.86
CA GLY A 451 -12.72 39.73 19.87
C GLY A 451 -12.89 41.14 19.31
N ARG A 452 -12.46 41.40 18.07
CA ARG A 452 -12.57 42.69 17.41
C ARG A 452 -14.00 43.09 17.04
N VAL A 453 -14.87 42.10 16.77
CA VAL A 453 -16.26 42.36 16.31
C VAL A 453 -17.31 42.24 17.42
N ARG A 454 -16.91 42.13 18.70
CA ARG A 454 -17.84 41.91 19.84
C ARG A 454 -18.92 42.99 19.98
N GLY A 455 -18.66 44.21 19.54
CA GLY A 455 -19.59 45.36 19.62
C GLY A 455 -20.61 45.45 18.45
N HIS A 456 -20.46 44.70 17.38
CA HIS A 456 -21.23 44.89 16.13
C HIS A 456 -21.99 43.62 15.79
N SER A 457 -23.32 43.67 15.77
CA SER A 457 -24.19 42.49 15.51
C SER A 457 -24.02 41.90 14.08
N LEU A 458 -23.92 42.74 13.07
CA LEU A 458 -23.63 42.35 11.68
C LEU A 458 -22.24 41.68 11.52
N ALA A 459 -21.24 42.22 12.22
CA ALA A 459 -19.89 41.66 12.15
C ALA A 459 -19.73 40.29 12.83
N ARG A 460 -20.61 39.93 13.79
CA ARG A 460 -20.64 38.59 14.40
C ARG A 460 -21.01 37.51 13.39
N GLY A 461 -21.87 37.83 12.41
CA GLY A 461 -22.23 36.95 11.29
C GLY A 461 -21.07 36.67 10.31
N LEU A 462 -20.05 37.55 10.28
CA LEU A 462 -18.87 37.34 9.41
C LEU A 462 -17.90 36.28 9.93
N VAL A 463 -17.89 36.00 11.24
CA VAL A 463 -16.94 35.01 11.81
C VAL A 463 -17.12 33.59 11.21
N PRO A 464 -18.33 33.02 11.10
CA PRO A 464 -18.50 31.73 10.45
C PRO A 464 -18.20 31.75 8.93
N VAL A 465 -18.46 32.86 8.25
CA VAL A 465 -18.11 33.02 6.81
C VAL A 465 -16.58 33.00 6.64
N VAL A 466 -15.86 33.79 7.46
CA VAL A 466 -14.39 33.77 7.43
C VAL A 466 -13.85 32.40 7.82
N ALA A 467 -14.45 31.72 8.80
CA ALA A 467 -14.06 30.35 9.17
C ALA A 467 -14.27 29.37 8.02
N GLY A 468 -15.39 29.48 7.29
CA GLY A 468 -15.63 28.68 6.09
C GLY A 468 -14.63 28.94 4.97
N LEU A 469 -14.31 30.20 4.71
CA LEU A 469 -13.27 30.57 3.74
C LEU A 469 -11.90 30.01 4.14
N VAL A 470 -11.47 30.21 5.40
CA VAL A 470 -10.20 29.69 5.90
C VAL A 470 -10.16 28.16 5.83
N ALA A 471 -11.29 27.48 6.04
CA ALA A 471 -11.39 26.03 5.90
C ALA A 471 -11.33 25.56 4.43
N PHE A 472 -11.83 26.36 3.48
CA PHE A 472 -11.80 26.02 2.06
C PHE A 472 -10.43 26.27 1.41
N LEU A 473 -9.66 27.22 1.89
CA LEU A 473 -8.39 27.61 1.26
C LEU A 473 -7.37 26.46 1.11
N PRO A 474 -7.16 25.51 2.05
CA PRO A 474 -6.30 24.37 1.85
C PRO A 474 -6.73 23.50 0.64
N VAL A 475 -8.05 23.36 0.43
CA VAL A 475 -8.59 22.65 -0.74
C VAL A 475 -8.28 23.42 -2.02
N ALA A 476 -8.39 24.75 -1.99
CA ALA A 476 -8.08 25.61 -3.14
C ALA A 476 -6.59 25.59 -3.50
N GLU A 477 -5.69 25.51 -2.50
CA GLU A 477 -4.24 25.39 -2.76
C GLU A 477 -3.90 24.10 -3.50
N SER A 478 -4.44 22.98 -3.05
CA SER A 478 -4.18 21.65 -3.61
C SER A 478 -5.12 21.27 -4.77
N TRP A 479 -5.95 22.21 -5.25
CA TRP A 479 -6.96 21.98 -6.27
C TRP A 479 -6.40 21.34 -7.53
N SER A 480 -6.85 20.15 -7.87
CA SER A 480 -6.42 19.39 -9.05
C SER A 480 -7.57 18.92 -9.94
N ALA A 481 -8.82 19.26 -9.56
CA ALA A 481 -9.97 18.89 -10.37
C ALA A 481 -10.02 19.71 -11.68
N PRO A 482 -10.46 19.09 -12.80
CA PRO A 482 -10.86 17.71 -12.92
C PRO A 482 -9.66 16.74 -12.86
N ILE A 483 -9.79 15.67 -12.05
CA ILE A 483 -8.78 14.61 -12.00
C ILE A 483 -8.89 13.70 -13.22
N SER A 484 -7.76 13.13 -13.66
CA SER A 484 -7.76 12.18 -14.76
C SER A 484 -8.45 10.88 -14.33
N MET A 485 -9.36 10.38 -15.17
CA MET A 485 -10.06 9.11 -14.99
C MET A 485 -10.04 8.35 -16.32
N GLN A 486 -9.75 7.06 -16.26
CA GLN A 486 -9.69 6.17 -17.42
C GLN A 486 -10.78 5.11 -17.34
N PRO A 487 -11.53 4.83 -18.44
CA PRO A 487 -12.59 3.83 -18.44
C PRO A 487 -12.01 2.41 -18.32
N VAL A 488 -12.76 1.58 -17.58
CA VAL A 488 -12.50 0.14 -17.42
C VAL A 488 -13.80 -0.62 -17.60
N GLY A 489 -13.73 -1.74 -18.33
CA GLY A 489 -14.91 -2.60 -18.54
C GLY A 489 -15.37 -3.22 -17.22
N THR A 490 -16.64 -2.96 -16.88
CA THR A 490 -17.32 -3.54 -15.72
C THR A 490 -18.70 -4.01 -16.13
N ARG A 491 -19.24 -5.02 -15.45
CA ARG A 491 -20.59 -5.57 -15.74
C ARG A 491 -20.73 -5.98 -17.21
N GLU A 492 -21.63 -5.33 -17.95
CA GLU A 492 -21.92 -5.60 -19.37
C GLU A 492 -20.79 -5.17 -20.31
N ALA A 493 -19.89 -4.29 -19.87
CA ALA A 493 -18.72 -3.83 -20.63
C ALA A 493 -17.46 -4.68 -20.42
N VAL A 494 -17.57 -5.79 -19.69
CA VAL A 494 -16.49 -6.79 -19.56
C VAL A 494 -16.29 -7.46 -20.93
N PRO A 495 -15.04 -7.58 -21.45
CA PRO A 495 -14.83 -8.28 -22.72
C PRO A 495 -15.38 -9.69 -22.71
N ALA A 496 -16.01 -10.09 -23.81
CA ALA A 496 -16.73 -11.35 -23.91
C ALA A 496 -15.89 -12.59 -23.62
N VAL A 497 -14.58 -12.52 -23.88
CA VAL A 497 -13.62 -13.60 -23.61
C VAL A 497 -13.58 -13.92 -22.10
N TYR A 498 -13.59 -12.94 -21.22
CA TYR A 498 -13.57 -13.17 -19.77
C TYR A 498 -14.89 -13.71 -19.23
N THR A 499 -16.02 -13.29 -19.85
CA THR A 499 -17.32 -13.87 -19.54
C THR A 499 -17.41 -15.33 -19.97
N TRP A 500 -16.83 -15.67 -21.12
CA TRP A 500 -16.75 -17.05 -21.61
C TRP A 500 -15.84 -17.90 -20.71
N LEU A 501 -14.65 -17.38 -20.32
CA LEU A 501 -13.74 -18.05 -19.37
C LEU A 501 -14.46 -18.38 -18.06
N GLY A 502 -15.23 -17.45 -17.51
CA GLY A 502 -15.97 -17.66 -16.26
C GLY A 502 -17.03 -18.78 -16.32
N GLN A 503 -17.37 -19.27 -17.52
CA GLN A 503 -18.25 -20.42 -17.73
C GLN A 503 -17.49 -21.75 -17.89
N GLN A 504 -16.15 -21.70 -18.02
CA GLN A 504 -15.34 -22.92 -18.14
C GLN A 504 -15.01 -23.49 -16.75
N PRO A 505 -14.74 -24.81 -16.66
CA PRO A 505 -14.19 -25.41 -15.45
C PRO A 505 -12.90 -24.69 -15.03
N HIS A 506 -12.63 -24.62 -13.71
CA HIS A 506 -11.40 -24.01 -13.21
C HIS A 506 -10.15 -24.71 -13.79
N THR A 507 -9.23 -23.91 -14.31
CA THR A 507 -8.02 -24.40 -14.97
C THR A 507 -6.91 -23.33 -14.91
N VAL A 508 -5.75 -23.62 -15.50
CA VAL A 508 -4.64 -22.67 -15.66
C VAL A 508 -4.70 -22.05 -17.04
N ILE A 509 -4.55 -20.73 -17.11
CA ILE A 509 -4.56 -19.98 -18.38
C ILE A 509 -3.31 -19.12 -18.55
N LEU A 510 -3.03 -18.77 -19.80
CA LEU A 510 -2.07 -17.76 -20.19
C LEU A 510 -2.79 -16.67 -21.00
N GLU A 511 -2.56 -15.41 -20.69
CA GLU A 511 -2.93 -14.25 -21.53
C GLU A 511 -1.69 -13.78 -22.32
N TYR A 512 -1.81 -13.76 -23.65
CA TYR A 512 -0.71 -13.39 -24.56
C TYR A 512 -1.06 -12.08 -25.30
N PRO A 513 -0.11 -11.14 -25.44
CA PRO A 513 1.30 -11.26 -25.10
C PRO A 513 1.59 -11.17 -23.60
N MET A 514 2.50 -12.01 -23.10
CA MET A 514 3.19 -11.78 -21.85
C MET A 514 4.29 -10.74 -22.05
N THR A 515 4.45 -9.82 -21.14
CA THR A 515 5.40 -8.71 -21.33
C THR A 515 6.33 -8.52 -20.16
N HIS A 516 7.57 -8.16 -20.49
CA HIS A 516 8.54 -7.69 -19.52
C HIS A 516 8.13 -6.31 -19.00
N TYR A 517 8.18 -6.19 -17.68
CA TYR A 517 7.93 -4.90 -17.03
C TYR A 517 9.10 -3.94 -17.31
N LYS A 518 8.88 -2.97 -18.19
CA LYS A 518 9.68 -1.76 -18.25
C LYS A 518 8.79 -0.61 -17.77
N ARG A 519 9.16 0.02 -16.66
CA ARG A 519 8.36 1.13 -16.11
C ARG A 519 8.18 2.24 -17.14
N GLY A 520 6.94 2.71 -17.30
CA GLY A 520 6.56 3.66 -18.35
C GLY A 520 6.22 3.01 -19.70
N ASP A 521 6.29 1.68 -19.78
CA ASP A 521 5.86 0.89 -20.92
C ASP A 521 4.36 0.62 -20.81
N PRO A 522 3.56 0.77 -21.90
CA PRO A 522 2.15 0.37 -21.95
C PRO A 522 1.89 -1.09 -21.55
N SER A 523 2.91 -1.93 -21.62
CA SER A 523 2.85 -3.33 -21.18
C SER A 523 2.46 -3.52 -19.71
N VAL A 524 2.78 -2.57 -18.83
CA VAL A 524 2.39 -2.60 -17.41
C VAL A 524 0.88 -2.45 -17.26
N GLU A 525 0.30 -1.51 -17.98
CA GLU A 525 -1.15 -1.30 -17.96
C GLU A 525 -1.89 -2.54 -18.48
N MET A 526 -1.33 -3.19 -19.48
CA MET A 526 -1.87 -4.42 -20.07
C MET A 526 -1.82 -5.58 -19.06
N ALA A 527 -0.68 -5.81 -18.40
CA ALA A 527 -0.55 -6.84 -17.37
C ALA A 527 -1.53 -6.63 -16.21
N ASN A 528 -1.72 -5.38 -15.77
CA ASN A 528 -2.70 -5.03 -14.75
C ASN A 528 -4.15 -5.21 -15.22
N LEU A 529 -4.44 -4.98 -16.50
CA LEU A 529 -5.75 -5.25 -17.09
C LEU A 529 -6.07 -6.74 -17.08
N TYR A 530 -5.14 -7.60 -17.51
CA TYR A 530 -5.31 -9.05 -17.45
C TYR A 530 -5.59 -9.51 -16.02
N GLN A 531 -4.74 -9.05 -15.09
CA GLN A 531 -4.91 -9.34 -13.67
C GLN A 531 -6.26 -8.85 -13.13
N TYR A 532 -6.69 -7.64 -13.49
CA TYR A 532 -8.02 -7.13 -13.13
C TYR A 532 -9.14 -8.00 -13.68
N TYR A 533 -9.09 -8.36 -14.97
CA TYR A 533 -10.17 -9.15 -15.56
C TYR A 533 -10.22 -10.58 -15.02
N SER A 534 -9.16 -11.09 -14.38
CA SER A 534 -9.20 -12.41 -13.73
C SER A 534 -10.24 -12.52 -12.62
N VAL A 535 -10.75 -11.39 -12.07
CA VAL A 535 -11.84 -11.37 -11.07
C VAL A 535 -13.18 -11.87 -11.62
N TYR A 536 -13.33 -11.99 -12.95
CA TYR A 536 -14.56 -12.45 -13.60
C TYR A 536 -14.57 -13.94 -13.90
N HIS A 537 -13.42 -14.63 -13.75
CA HIS A 537 -13.32 -16.08 -14.00
C HIS A 537 -12.58 -16.85 -12.91
N TRP A 538 -11.71 -16.23 -12.14
CA TRP A 538 -10.92 -16.81 -11.06
C TRP A 538 -10.05 -18.03 -11.45
N HIS A 539 -9.78 -18.24 -12.74
CA HIS A 539 -8.77 -19.20 -13.17
C HIS A 539 -7.38 -18.81 -12.67
N ASP A 540 -6.52 -19.79 -12.45
CA ASP A 540 -5.12 -19.53 -12.19
C ASP A 540 -4.47 -19.00 -13.46
N THR A 541 -3.77 -17.86 -13.38
CA THR A 541 -3.11 -17.26 -14.52
C THR A 541 -1.59 -17.31 -14.37
N ILE A 542 -0.90 -17.65 -15.45
CA ILE A 542 0.57 -17.50 -15.51
C ILE A 542 0.95 -16.02 -15.37
N ASN A 543 0.11 -15.14 -15.89
CA ASN A 543 0.32 -13.69 -15.85
C ASN A 543 0.22 -13.13 -14.44
N GLY A 544 0.90 -11.99 -14.22
CA GLY A 544 0.78 -11.23 -12.98
C GLY A 544 1.65 -9.97 -13.03
N SER A 545 1.22 -8.96 -12.28
CA SER A 545 1.94 -7.70 -12.11
C SER A 545 2.07 -7.42 -10.62
N THR A 546 3.28 -7.58 -10.08
CA THR A 546 3.60 -7.41 -8.66
C THR A 546 4.95 -6.73 -8.49
N THR A 547 5.21 -6.23 -7.27
CA THR A 547 6.50 -5.60 -6.93
C THR A 547 7.64 -6.61 -6.85
N ILE A 548 7.39 -7.80 -6.29
CA ILE A 548 8.36 -8.91 -6.25
C ILE A 548 8.14 -9.77 -7.49
N ARG A 549 9.21 -10.05 -8.22
CA ARG A 549 9.20 -10.92 -9.39
C ARG A 549 10.29 -11.96 -9.25
N PRO A 550 9.89 -13.20 -9.00
CA PRO A 550 10.85 -14.31 -9.00
C PRO A 550 11.54 -14.42 -10.35
N PHE A 551 12.82 -14.78 -10.33
CA PHE A 551 13.61 -14.96 -11.56
C PHE A 551 12.93 -15.91 -12.56
N ALA A 552 12.43 -17.04 -12.08
CA ALA A 552 11.75 -18.01 -12.92
C ALA A 552 10.49 -17.46 -13.62
N TYR A 553 9.77 -16.50 -12.99
CA TYR A 553 8.69 -15.80 -13.66
C TYR A 553 9.21 -14.97 -14.83
N SER A 554 10.30 -14.23 -14.63
CA SER A 554 10.94 -13.44 -15.69
C SER A 554 11.43 -14.34 -16.83
N ALA A 555 11.97 -15.52 -16.51
CA ALA A 555 12.40 -16.50 -17.50
C ALA A 555 11.22 -17.05 -18.33
N LEU A 556 10.06 -17.31 -17.72
CA LEU A 556 8.82 -17.69 -18.43
C LEU A 556 8.33 -16.59 -19.36
N VAL A 557 8.37 -15.33 -18.93
CA VAL A 557 8.02 -14.19 -19.78
C VAL A 557 8.93 -14.14 -21.02
N LEU A 558 10.25 -14.24 -20.84
CA LEU A 558 11.24 -14.26 -21.94
C LEU A 558 10.99 -15.43 -22.91
N GLU A 559 10.66 -16.59 -22.38
CA GLU A 559 10.34 -17.77 -23.19
C GLU A 559 9.17 -17.51 -24.14
N THR A 560 8.10 -16.87 -23.63
CA THR A 560 6.92 -16.54 -24.44
C THR A 560 7.18 -15.37 -25.40
N GLU A 561 7.97 -14.37 -25.02
CA GLU A 561 8.30 -13.22 -25.89
C GLU A 561 9.13 -13.65 -27.11
N ARG A 562 10.00 -14.63 -26.94
CA ARG A 562 10.98 -14.99 -27.97
C ARG A 562 10.40 -15.73 -29.17
N CYS A 563 9.54 -16.69 -28.95
CA CYS A 563 9.10 -17.58 -30.04
C CYS A 563 7.65 -18.06 -29.96
N PHE A 564 6.82 -17.47 -29.08
CA PHE A 564 5.46 -17.98 -28.90
C PHE A 564 4.57 -17.73 -30.12
N PRO A 565 3.76 -18.77 -30.55
CA PRO A 565 3.84 -20.15 -30.12
C PRO A 565 4.94 -20.94 -30.88
N CYS A 566 5.78 -21.64 -30.12
CA CYS A 566 6.77 -22.56 -30.68
C CYS A 566 6.81 -23.86 -29.82
N PRO A 567 7.39 -24.98 -30.30
CA PRO A 567 7.38 -26.23 -29.54
C PRO A 567 7.87 -26.09 -28.11
N ARG A 568 8.95 -25.31 -27.89
CA ARG A 568 9.54 -25.08 -26.57
C ARG A 568 8.62 -24.30 -25.65
N SER A 569 8.08 -23.14 -26.09
CA SER A 569 7.16 -22.35 -25.28
C SER A 569 5.87 -23.12 -24.99
N LEU A 570 5.34 -23.88 -25.94
CA LEU A 570 4.17 -24.76 -25.74
C LEU A 570 4.48 -25.90 -24.78
N GLY A 571 5.68 -26.48 -24.85
CA GLY A 571 6.13 -27.51 -23.90
C GLY A 571 6.20 -27.00 -22.48
N ALA A 572 6.75 -25.77 -22.27
CA ALA A 572 6.77 -25.12 -20.97
C ALA A 572 5.36 -24.88 -20.42
N LEU A 573 4.46 -24.35 -21.24
CA LEU A 573 3.07 -24.07 -20.81
C LEU A 573 2.30 -25.36 -20.50
N LYS A 574 2.48 -26.43 -21.27
CA LYS A 574 1.90 -27.74 -20.97
C LYS A 574 2.43 -28.29 -19.65
N ALA A 575 3.74 -28.19 -19.37
CA ALA A 575 4.33 -28.60 -18.11
C ALA A 575 3.74 -27.88 -16.92
N LEU A 576 3.32 -26.62 -17.10
CA LEU A 576 2.61 -25.83 -16.09
C LEU A 576 1.10 -26.12 -16.04
N GLY A 577 0.58 -27.02 -16.85
CA GLY A 577 -0.84 -27.36 -16.87
C GLY A 577 -1.73 -26.32 -17.53
N VAL A 578 -1.17 -25.42 -18.34
CA VAL A 578 -1.97 -24.42 -19.08
C VAL A 578 -2.90 -25.13 -20.06
N GLU A 579 -4.20 -24.93 -19.91
CA GLU A 579 -5.21 -25.48 -20.80
C GLU A 579 -5.64 -24.47 -21.87
N TYR A 580 -5.80 -23.19 -21.50
CA TYR A 580 -6.19 -22.15 -22.45
C TYR A 580 -5.16 -21.05 -22.56
N VAL A 581 -4.96 -20.59 -23.79
CA VAL A 581 -4.20 -19.38 -24.11
C VAL A 581 -5.15 -18.35 -24.71
N VAL A 582 -5.26 -17.21 -24.08
CA VAL A 582 -6.03 -16.06 -24.60
C VAL A 582 -5.07 -15.14 -25.34
N ALA A 583 -5.19 -15.08 -26.67
CA ALA A 583 -4.38 -14.19 -27.49
C ALA A 583 -5.13 -12.89 -27.78
N HIS A 584 -4.61 -11.77 -27.27
CA HIS A 584 -5.14 -10.42 -27.47
C HIS A 584 -4.48 -9.78 -28.70
N LEU A 585 -5.06 -10.00 -29.86
CA LEU A 585 -4.46 -9.61 -31.15
C LEU A 585 -4.27 -8.10 -31.29
N ALA A 586 -5.16 -7.32 -30.67
CA ALA A 586 -5.06 -5.85 -30.68
C ALA A 586 -3.84 -5.32 -29.92
N ASN A 587 -3.21 -6.14 -29.05
CA ASN A 587 -2.02 -5.80 -28.29
C ASN A 587 -0.71 -6.17 -29.03
N LEU A 588 -0.81 -6.79 -30.21
CA LEU A 588 0.34 -7.14 -31.05
C LEU A 588 0.58 -6.06 -32.10
N SER A 589 1.85 -5.73 -32.37
CA SER A 589 2.21 -4.91 -33.51
C SER A 589 1.98 -5.69 -34.82
N GLY A 590 1.87 -5.01 -35.97
CA GLY A 590 1.65 -5.67 -37.25
C GLY A 590 2.58 -6.87 -37.53
N PRO A 591 3.92 -6.70 -37.41
CA PRO A 591 4.85 -7.82 -37.57
C PRO A 591 4.67 -8.96 -36.54
N GLN A 592 4.39 -8.62 -35.29
CA GLN A 592 4.13 -9.63 -34.24
C GLN A 592 2.83 -10.40 -34.50
N LEU A 593 1.80 -9.72 -35.01
CA LEU A 593 0.54 -10.35 -35.38
C LEU A 593 0.71 -11.33 -36.54
N GLU A 594 1.40 -10.90 -37.61
CA GLU A 594 1.70 -11.75 -38.75
C GLU A 594 2.51 -13.00 -38.34
N GLU A 595 3.53 -12.80 -37.50
CA GLU A 595 4.35 -13.87 -36.96
C GLU A 595 3.52 -14.82 -36.07
N PHE A 596 2.68 -14.30 -35.19
CA PHE A 596 1.80 -15.10 -34.33
C PHE A 596 0.80 -15.89 -35.17
N GLU A 597 0.15 -15.31 -36.15
CA GLU A 597 -0.80 -15.98 -37.03
C GLU A 597 -0.14 -17.08 -37.84
N TRP A 598 1.07 -16.82 -38.36
CA TRP A 598 1.83 -17.87 -39.06
C TRP A 598 2.25 -19.01 -38.11
N ARG A 599 2.81 -18.67 -36.93
CA ARG A 599 3.26 -19.65 -35.94
C ARG A 599 2.11 -20.45 -35.33
N SER A 600 0.94 -19.83 -35.13
CA SER A 600 -0.22 -20.51 -34.54
C SER A 600 -0.74 -21.68 -35.41
N THR A 601 -0.43 -21.66 -36.69
CA THR A 601 -0.75 -22.74 -37.62
C THR A 601 0.45 -23.62 -37.92
N HIS A 602 1.66 -23.07 -37.94
CA HIS A 602 2.91 -23.76 -38.32
C HIS A 602 4.07 -23.28 -37.43
N ALA A 603 4.69 -24.14 -36.66
CA ALA A 603 5.96 -23.85 -36.01
C ALA A 603 7.06 -24.62 -36.72
N GLU A 604 8.16 -23.94 -37.10
CA GLU A 604 9.28 -24.54 -37.82
C GLU A 604 8.86 -25.32 -39.08
N GLY A 605 7.80 -24.85 -39.75
CA GLY A 605 7.25 -25.49 -40.96
C GLY A 605 6.37 -26.74 -40.68
N LYS A 606 6.08 -27.05 -39.41
CA LYS A 606 5.19 -28.14 -39.02
C LYS A 606 3.87 -27.65 -38.45
N VAL A 607 2.79 -28.35 -38.70
CA VAL A 607 1.47 -28.10 -38.10
C VAL A 607 1.54 -28.31 -36.58
N LEU A 608 0.96 -27.37 -35.80
CA LEU A 608 0.85 -27.49 -34.35
C LEU A 608 -0.46 -28.21 -33.96
N PRO A 609 -0.47 -29.56 -33.81
CA PRO A 609 -1.69 -30.31 -33.57
C PRO A 609 -2.28 -30.03 -32.17
N ASP A 610 -1.43 -29.58 -31.25
CA ASP A 610 -1.73 -29.45 -29.84
C ASP A 610 -2.12 -28.01 -29.45
N PHE A 611 -2.14 -27.06 -30.39
CA PHE A 611 -2.50 -25.64 -30.19
C PHE A 611 -3.65 -25.29 -31.13
N LYS A 612 -4.91 -25.47 -30.64
CA LYS A 612 -6.11 -25.35 -31.45
C LYS A 612 -6.94 -24.14 -31.06
N LEU A 613 -7.34 -23.35 -32.04
CA LEU A 613 -8.35 -22.30 -31.85
C LEU A 613 -9.69 -22.96 -31.44
N VAL A 614 -10.24 -22.57 -30.29
CA VAL A 614 -11.52 -23.07 -29.77
C VAL A 614 -12.61 -22.01 -29.74
N GLN A 615 -12.23 -20.73 -29.63
CA GLN A 615 -13.16 -19.63 -29.61
C GLN A 615 -12.55 -18.37 -30.22
N ASP A 616 -13.30 -17.64 -31.03
CA ASP A 616 -12.89 -16.37 -31.65
C ASP A 616 -13.87 -15.26 -31.26
N PHE A 617 -13.36 -14.18 -30.68
CA PHE A 617 -14.08 -12.97 -30.30
C PHE A 617 -13.65 -11.74 -31.14
N GLY A 618 -12.96 -11.97 -32.25
CA GLY A 618 -12.43 -10.93 -33.12
C GLY A 618 -11.03 -10.48 -32.66
N SER A 619 -10.95 -9.50 -31.77
CA SER A 619 -9.67 -9.04 -31.20
C SER A 619 -9.04 -10.03 -30.24
N ASP A 620 -9.83 -10.93 -29.68
CA ASP A 620 -9.39 -11.92 -28.68
C ASP A 620 -9.68 -13.30 -29.18
N ARG A 621 -8.66 -14.16 -29.23
CA ARG A 621 -8.81 -15.56 -29.63
C ARG A 621 -8.38 -16.49 -28.51
N VAL A 622 -9.15 -17.57 -28.29
CA VAL A 622 -8.83 -18.57 -27.28
C VAL A 622 -8.34 -19.84 -27.99
N TYR A 623 -7.13 -20.23 -27.63
CA TYR A 623 -6.53 -21.49 -28.08
C TYR A 623 -6.50 -22.47 -26.93
N ARG A 624 -6.76 -23.76 -27.22
CA ARG A 624 -6.63 -24.85 -26.25
C ARG A 624 -5.34 -25.61 -26.50
N LEU A 625 -4.56 -25.81 -25.42
CA LEU A 625 -3.40 -26.69 -25.39
C LEU A 625 -3.84 -28.11 -25.06
N THR A 626 -3.36 -29.06 -25.82
CA THR A 626 -3.66 -30.50 -25.67
C THR A 626 -2.39 -31.32 -25.84
N GLY A 627 -2.49 -32.62 -25.59
CA GLY A 627 -1.40 -33.58 -25.81
C GLY A 627 -0.50 -33.79 -24.57
N PRO A 628 0.37 -34.81 -24.62
CA PRO A 628 1.27 -35.15 -23.52
C PRO A 628 2.30 -34.07 -23.26
N THR A 629 2.86 -34.06 -22.07
CA THR A 629 3.94 -33.16 -21.67
C THR A 629 5.25 -33.92 -21.51
N ASP A 630 6.37 -33.30 -21.90
CA ASP A 630 7.72 -33.85 -21.66
C ASP A 630 8.00 -33.98 -20.16
N ALA A 631 7.33 -33.18 -19.32
CA ALA A 631 7.44 -33.24 -17.88
C ALA A 631 6.94 -34.56 -17.29
N GLU A 632 5.92 -35.21 -17.90
CA GLU A 632 5.47 -36.57 -17.50
C GLU A 632 6.54 -37.60 -17.77
N GLN A 633 7.23 -37.50 -18.92
CA GLN A 633 8.33 -38.39 -19.27
C GLN A 633 9.52 -38.21 -18.35
N LEU A 634 9.88 -36.95 -18.04
CA LEU A 634 10.93 -36.61 -17.09
C LEU A 634 10.60 -37.17 -15.70
N ALA A 635 9.37 -36.98 -15.23
CA ALA A 635 8.90 -37.45 -13.94
C ALA A 635 9.08 -38.99 -13.80
N GLY A 636 8.84 -39.72 -14.88
CA GLY A 636 9.05 -41.17 -14.91
C GLY A 636 10.51 -41.64 -14.74
N GLN A 637 11.48 -40.74 -14.90
CA GLN A 637 12.92 -41.03 -14.73
C GLN A 637 13.44 -40.70 -13.32
N LEU A 638 12.68 -39.97 -12.51
CA LEU A 638 13.14 -39.49 -11.21
C LEU A 638 12.56 -40.32 -10.07
N PRO A 639 13.38 -40.91 -9.18
CA PRO A 639 12.90 -41.53 -7.95
C PRO A 639 12.27 -40.51 -6.99
N PRO A 640 11.25 -40.90 -6.21
CA PRO A 640 10.65 -39.99 -5.21
C PRO A 640 11.67 -39.47 -4.21
N GLY A 641 11.58 -38.19 -3.86
CA GLY A 641 12.41 -37.55 -2.82
C GLY A 641 13.82 -37.20 -3.24
N THR A 642 14.11 -37.18 -4.54
CA THR A 642 15.41 -36.80 -5.08
C THR A 642 15.61 -35.31 -5.17
N SER A 643 16.85 -34.83 -5.01
CA SER A 643 17.24 -33.42 -5.25
C SER A 643 17.54 -33.20 -6.73
N LEU A 644 17.08 -32.06 -7.29
CA LEU A 644 17.27 -31.68 -8.69
C LEU A 644 18.00 -30.32 -8.76
N GLN A 645 19.10 -30.28 -9.51
CA GLN A 645 19.82 -29.06 -9.86
C GLN A 645 19.47 -28.65 -11.30
N LEU A 646 19.20 -27.37 -11.50
CA LEU A 646 18.97 -26.78 -12.81
C LEU A 646 20.26 -26.10 -13.31
N GLY A 647 20.73 -26.46 -14.50
CA GLY A 647 21.87 -25.82 -15.15
C GLY A 647 21.48 -24.61 -15.98
N GLY A 648 22.46 -23.77 -16.31
CA GLY A 648 22.26 -22.60 -17.19
C GLY A 648 21.43 -21.46 -16.64
N ILE A 649 21.05 -21.50 -15.36
CA ILE A 649 20.33 -20.44 -14.65
C ILE A 649 21.31 -19.72 -13.73
N GLU A 650 22.16 -18.85 -14.27
CA GLU A 650 23.06 -18.03 -13.47
C GLU A 650 22.38 -16.74 -13.02
N ASN A 651 22.56 -16.39 -11.74
CA ASN A 651 22.10 -15.13 -11.13
C ASN A 651 22.98 -13.93 -11.53
N ASP A 652 23.60 -13.92 -12.71
CA ASP A 652 24.41 -12.79 -13.15
C ASP A 652 23.52 -11.74 -13.85
N PRO A 653 23.31 -10.55 -13.23
CA PRO A 653 22.50 -9.50 -13.83
C PRO A 653 23.04 -9.00 -15.19
N ALA A 654 24.33 -9.11 -15.46
CA ALA A 654 24.94 -8.65 -16.69
C ALA A 654 24.73 -9.65 -17.87
N ARG A 655 24.49 -10.92 -17.55
CA ARG A 655 24.14 -11.96 -18.55
C ARG A 655 22.64 -12.10 -18.77
N GLN A 656 21.81 -11.52 -17.88
CA GLN A 656 20.34 -11.62 -17.94
C GLN A 656 19.73 -11.05 -19.23
N GLU A 657 20.37 -10.17 -19.95
CA GLU A 657 19.80 -9.59 -21.18
C GLU A 657 19.97 -10.49 -22.42
N ASN A 658 20.96 -11.38 -22.49
CA ASN A 658 21.31 -12.09 -23.73
C ASN A 658 21.29 -13.62 -23.70
N GLU A 659 21.40 -14.30 -22.54
CA GLU A 659 21.60 -15.76 -22.49
C GLU A 659 20.50 -16.55 -21.76
N ASN A 660 19.61 -15.90 -20.98
CA ASN A 660 18.68 -16.57 -20.07
C ASN A 660 17.29 -16.94 -20.64
N VAL A 661 17.17 -17.04 -21.93
CA VAL A 661 15.89 -17.40 -22.58
C VAL A 661 15.50 -18.85 -22.33
N ALA A 662 16.46 -19.65 -22.02
CA ALA A 662 16.32 -21.07 -21.82
C ALA A 662 15.73 -21.46 -20.45
N GLY A 663 15.81 -20.57 -19.45
CA GLY A 663 15.36 -20.85 -18.09
C GLY A 663 13.86 -21.07 -17.92
N GLY A 664 13.03 -20.53 -18.81
CA GLY A 664 11.57 -20.66 -18.71
C GLY A 664 11.07 -22.09 -18.86
N TYR A 665 11.59 -22.81 -19.83
CA TYR A 665 11.24 -24.24 -20.05
C TYR A 665 11.71 -25.10 -18.87
N MET A 666 12.96 -24.92 -18.42
CA MET A 666 13.49 -25.65 -17.27
C MET A 666 12.74 -25.33 -15.98
N ALA A 667 12.39 -24.07 -15.76
CA ALA A 667 11.59 -23.65 -14.61
C ALA A 667 10.20 -24.33 -14.64
N ALA A 668 9.55 -24.42 -15.79
CA ALA A 668 8.28 -25.09 -15.95
C ALA A 668 8.36 -26.59 -15.62
N MET A 669 9.41 -27.25 -16.09
CA MET A 669 9.68 -28.69 -15.79
C MET A 669 9.90 -28.89 -14.29
N ALA A 670 10.67 -28.01 -13.65
CA ALA A 670 10.93 -28.08 -12.21
C ALA A 670 9.66 -27.84 -11.38
N PHE A 671 8.78 -26.93 -11.78
CA PHE A 671 7.49 -26.72 -11.14
C PHE A 671 6.59 -27.94 -11.24
N TYR A 672 6.52 -28.57 -12.41
CA TYR A 672 5.76 -29.79 -12.58
C TYR A 672 6.22 -30.87 -11.60
N LEU A 673 7.54 -31.08 -11.48
CA LEU A 673 8.11 -32.08 -10.58
C LEU A 673 7.84 -31.76 -9.11
N ARG A 674 7.93 -30.48 -8.72
CA ARG A 674 7.62 -30.03 -7.35
C ARG A 674 6.19 -30.36 -6.95
N ASP A 675 5.24 -30.08 -7.83
CA ASP A 675 3.82 -30.18 -7.53
C ASP A 675 3.24 -31.60 -7.86
N HIS A 676 4.07 -32.47 -8.42
CA HIS A 676 3.66 -33.85 -8.74
C HIS A 676 3.52 -34.72 -7.48
N PRO A 677 2.42 -35.47 -7.28
CA PRO A 677 2.15 -36.22 -6.04
C PRO A 677 3.23 -37.22 -5.64
N GLN A 678 4.01 -37.74 -6.61
CA GLN A 678 5.09 -38.70 -6.35
C GLN A 678 6.43 -38.03 -6.01
N TYR A 679 6.63 -36.77 -6.38
CA TYR A 679 7.93 -36.06 -6.28
C TYR A 679 7.86 -34.83 -5.40
N GLY A 680 6.68 -34.42 -4.95
CA GLY A 680 6.45 -33.23 -4.14
C GLY A 680 7.25 -33.26 -2.84
N ASP A 681 8.45 -32.69 -2.83
CA ASP A 681 9.13 -32.32 -1.61
C ASP A 681 8.76 -30.84 -1.29
N PRO A 682 7.97 -30.63 -0.22
CA PRO A 682 7.62 -29.26 0.20
C PRO A 682 8.84 -28.43 0.60
N ARG A 683 10.03 -29.04 0.72
CA ARG A 683 11.31 -28.35 0.99
C ARG A 683 12.01 -27.84 -0.25
N LEU A 684 11.58 -28.22 -1.47
CA LEU A 684 12.06 -27.63 -2.72
C LEU A 684 11.48 -26.20 -2.84
N THR A 685 12.05 -25.29 -2.08
CA THR A 685 11.82 -23.86 -2.28
C THR A 685 12.53 -23.41 -3.55
N PHE A 686 11.93 -22.53 -4.30
CA PHE A 686 12.44 -22.08 -5.60
C PHE A 686 13.86 -21.46 -5.51
N GLY A 687 14.24 -20.87 -4.37
CA GLY A 687 15.60 -20.38 -4.11
C GLY A 687 16.64 -21.51 -4.05
N GLN A 688 16.26 -22.71 -3.65
CA GLN A 688 17.15 -23.89 -3.62
C GLN A 688 17.29 -24.60 -4.98
N LEU A 689 16.33 -24.41 -5.88
CA LEU A 689 16.40 -24.95 -7.25
C LEU A 689 17.33 -24.17 -8.17
N ILE A 690 17.71 -22.94 -7.79
CA ILE A 690 18.48 -22.00 -8.64
C ILE A 690 19.93 -21.84 -8.18
N GLN A 691 20.26 -22.22 -6.95
CA GLN A 691 21.64 -22.10 -6.43
C GLN A 691 22.37 -23.44 -6.56
N ALA A 692 23.54 -23.42 -7.20
CA ALA A 692 24.53 -24.45 -6.96
C ALA A 692 24.74 -24.53 -5.44
N PRO A 693 24.82 -25.74 -4.84
CA PRO A 693 25.04 -25.89 -3.42
C PRO A 693 26.25 -25.05 -2.97
N VAL A 694 26.05 -24.14 -2.02
CA VAL A 694 27.10 -23.24 -1.51
C VAL A 694 28.27 -24.02 -0.90
N ASP A 695 28.05 -25.30 -0.57
CA ASP A 695 29.01 -26.22 0.01
C ASP A 695 29.71 -27.12 -1.00
N GLY A 696 29.47 -26.95 -2.32
CA GLY A 696 30.02 -27.80 -3.37
C GLY A 696 29.43 -29.22 -3.39
N SER A 697 28.35 -29.49 -2.66
CA SER A 697 27.64 -30.76 -2.75
C SER A 697 26.86 -30.84 -4.06
N ARG A 698 26.97 -31.94 -4.74
CA ARG A 698 26.27 -32.24 -5.98
C ARG A 698 24.87 -32.74 -5.68
N ALA A 699 23.85 -32.22 -6.38
CA ALA A 699 22.49 -32.75 -6.32
C ALA A 699 22.42 -34.20 -6.84
N ASP A 700 21.35 -34.95 -6.53
CA ASP A 700 21.19 -36.28 -7.01
C ASP A 700 21.03 -36.36 -8.55
N PHE A 701 20.37 -35.33 -9.10
CA PHE A 701 20.13 -35.17 -10.53
C PHE A 701 20.37 -33.75 -11.01
N GLY A 702 20.85 -33.58 -12.24
CA GLY A 702 21.03 -32.31 -12.92
C GLY A 702 20.20 -32.25 -14.21
N LEU A 703 19.35 -31.26 -14.37
CA LEU A 703 18.64 -30.94 -15.61
C LEU A 703 19.38 -29.82 -16.33
N LEU A 704 20.06 -30.15 -17.43
CA LEU A 704 20.90 -29.22 -18.19
C LEU A 704 20.33 -29.04 -19.61
N TRP A 705 20.79 -28.01 -20.32
CA TRP A 705 20.48 -27.86 -21.73
C TRP A 705 21.09 -29.00 -22.56
N THR A 706 20.35 -29.47 -23.55
CA THR A 706 20.89 -30.45 -24.47
C THR A 706 22.10 -29.86 -25.21
N GLY A 707 23.26 -30.47 -25.02
CA GLY A 707 24.54 -30.02 -25.56
C GLY A 707 25.36 -29.12 -24.58
N GLU A 708 24.84 -28.79 -23.41
CA GLU A 708 25.62 -28.12 -22.37
C GLU A 708 26.65 -29.07 -21.74
N ASP A 709 27.84 -28.55 -21.40
CA ASP A 709 28.85 -29.35 -20.71
C ASP A 709 28.40 -29.65 -19.28
N PRO A 710 28.23 -30.91 -18.88
CA PRO A 710 27.81 -31.28 -17.53
C PRO A 710 28.90 -31.14 -16.47
N ALA A 711 30.17 -31.02 -16.84
CA ALA A 711 31.32 -31.06 -15.92
C ALA A 711 31.30 -29.91 -14.88
N PRO A 712 30.95 -28.62 -15.23
CA PRO A 712 30.83 -27.54 -14.25
C PRO A 712 29.83 -27.83 -13.15
N TYR A 713 28.83 -28.64 -13.40
CA TYR A 713 27.77 -29.02 -12.45
C TYR A 713 28.07 -30.32 -11.71
N GLY A 714 29.26 -30.89 -11.93
CA GLY A 714 29.73 -32.09 -11.26
C GLY A 714 29.19 -33.39 -11.85
N TYR A 715 28.65 -33.40 -13.08
CA TYR A 715 28.19 -34.59 -13.79
C TYR A 715 29.13 -34.95 -14.93
N SER A 716 29.12 -36.23 -15.33
CA SER A 716 29.88 -36.73 -16.47
C SER A 716 28.96 -36.97 -17.65
N PRO A 717 29.43 -36.87 -18.90
CA PRO A 717 28.61 -37.18 -20.08
C PRO A 717 28.02 -38.60 -20.05
N GLY A 718 28.68 -39.57 -19.39
CA GLY A 718 28.20 -40.91 -19.21
C GLY A 718 27.09 -41.12 -18.18
N GLU A 719 26.74 -40.08 -17.43
CA GLU A 719 25.66 -40.09 -16.43
C GLU A 719 24.31 -39.59 -16.98
N GLN A 720 24.20 -39.38 -18.29
CA GLN A 720 22.96 -39.02 -18.96
C GLN A 720 21.91 -40.13 -18.82
N LEU A 721 20.73 -39.76 -18.28
CA LEU A 721 19.61 -40.68 -18.04
C LEU A 721 18.47 -40.51 -19.04
N TRP A 722 18.15 -39.26 -19.38
CA TRP A 722 17.06 -38.89 -20.26
C TRP A 722 17.38 -37.56 -20.98
N PHE A 723 16.87 -37.39 -22.17
CA PHE A 723 17.00 -36.15 -22.92
C PHE A 723 15.84 -35.98 -23.92
N ASN A 724 15.58 -34.73 -24.27
CA ASN A 724 14.79 -34.34 -25.42
C ASN A 724 15.57 -33.31 -26.27
N GLU A 725 14.90 -32.68 -27.23
CA GLU A 725 15.57 -31.67 -28.09
C GLU A 725 16.03 -30.42 -27.31
N PHE A 726 15.54 -30.20 -26.10
CA PHE A 726 15.81 -29.00 -25.31
C PHE A 726 16.70 -29.24 -24.08
N VAL A 727 16.43 -30.28 -23.31
CA VAL A 727 17.12 -30.55 -22.04
C VAL A 727 17.59 -31.98 -21.89
N THR A 728 18.63 -32.16 -21.08
CA THR A 728 19.22 -33.46 -20.75
C THR A 728 19.24 -33.64 -19.24
N LEU A 729 18.73 -34.76 -18.75
CA LEU A 729 18.80 -35.20 -17.36
C LEU A 729 20.07 -36.01 -17.11
N TYR A 730 20.86 -35.59 -16.14
CA TYR A 730 22.02 -36.36 -15.63
C TYR A 730 21.70 -36.82 -14.21
N GLY A 731 22.16 -38.02 -13.86
CA GLY A 731 22.00 -38.61 -12.53
C GLY A 731 23.33 -39.04 -11.93
N LYS A 732 23.40 -39.11 -10.63
CA LYS A 732 24.56 -39.60 -9.89
C LYS A 732 24.72 -41.09 -10.20
N ASN A 733 25.83 -41.50 -10.80
CA ASN A 733 26.17 -42.91 -10.95
C ASN A 733 26.60 -43.46 -9.59
N ASN A 734 25.70 -44.14 -8.90
CA ASN A 734 26.07 -44.92 -7.74
C ASN A 734 26.81 -46.19 -8.16
N GLU A 735 28.08 -46.06 -8.55
CA GLU A 735 28.94 -47.22 -8.82
C GLU A 735 29.16 -48.12 -7.59
N SER A 736 28.79 -47.65 -6.36
CA SER A 736 28.94 -48.45 -5.14
C SER A 736 27.91 -49.59 -4.99
N ASP A 737 26.80 -49.57 -5.74
CA ASP A 737 25.76 -50.62 -5.60
C ASP A 737 25.76 -51.72 -6.69
N ARG A 738 26.69 -51.65 -7.67
CA ARG A 738 26.84 -52.71 -8.68
C ARG A 738 27.93 -53.73 -8.37
N GLY A 739 28.41 -53.70 -7.14
CA GLY A 739 29.45 -54.66 -6.70
C GLY A 739 28.95 -55.73 -5.75
N SER A 740 28.03 -56.58 -6.15
CA SER A 740 27.93 -57.97 -5.66
C SER A 740 26.67 -58.66 -6.24
N GLY A 741 26.85 -59.48 -7.20
CA GLY A 741 25.79 -60.46 -7.53
C GLY A 741 25.59 -60.74 -8.99
N VAL A 742 26.28 -61.77 -9.36
CA VAL A 742 25.93 -62.83 -10.30
C VAL A 742 26.69 -62.84 -11.62
N ARG A 743 27.53 -63.84 -11.65
CA ARG A 743 28.02 -64.52 -12.88
C ARG A 743 26.91 -65.03 -13.77
#